data_b9542dcb16f313abf9c378ada8f4b184
#
_entry.id   b9542dcb16f313abf9c378ada8f4b184
#
_cell.length_a   1.000
_cell.length_b   1.000
_cell.length_c   1.000
_cell.angle_alpha   90.00
_cell.angle_beta   90.00
_cell.angle_gamma   90.00
#
_symmetry.space_group_name_H-M   'P 1'
#
loop_
_entity.id
_entity.type
_entity.pdbx_description
1 polymer ?
#
loop_
_entity_poly.entity_id
_entity_poly.type
_entity_poly.pdbx_seq_one_letter_code
_entity_poly.pdbx_strand_id
1 'polypeptide(L)'
;MMGDEEEPVARKRLFHGWSQDDVEEFLEQDDAVMSQLPVSSEDRALGELDFYKRYLIQCLAKGRLGVEELRRMKDVKCEAFESYLCSLVNARQRLPLNNSAPRVPKSLMYTCDVDEHGRISYQRPYYEDGRTPLQRAFGDDKVLQVRFNCQGVTSPEMYRDIIERGFDVGLRHFEYFVHKEEKKRKNMRKVKQTRQQRSFFVCTKSIAASDLVDPHFLKFRSMDACRKYIMHIHTVPCLQLYNKRLQLALSKTWTANVNMSEVNVVCFKDIPCRHDPGGEIAVGCNGKPLIHTDGTGFISEDLAKQVAVNTSEEYPALLQVRLFYHGIAVKGTLLTLKTLQHKTIVYRDSMLKVKADPKLANCPSFNSLEICTTSHKPPVASLSRYVIALLLEGGVPESFFIQVVQEAIAKAMTPLQDIAAAHRLCSRFSFGDMPRRMILAGIPLTDHFLRNSLMTMIRTQLKRYAKANVPLEGSYYLMGSADPTNTLARNQVAILLENGPLHRHKVLVYKHPGMHPGDVHVFEATWNQELESCLGNSKYVIIFPTKGPRSVVHEIANSDLDGDLYWICTNEQVSNLYKPQLPWQEKRTNGTTAVPSCLGMSPEVIMSRLVAMFLRAIFKPNFAISRAATNWLIHMDKYLSTSFDNVREREFRQNCLLELADLYYLALDADKTGEMVTIEDRLLCDKIKPHFLVEENSNNPNRRKIQQQDNVYRSTSIFGKIYNLVTEDL
;
A
#
# COMPACT_ATOMS: atom_id res chain seq x y z
N MET A 1 8.62 -33.94 -47.03
CA MET A 1 7.41 -34.33 -46.30
C MET A 1 7.80 -34.61 -44.87
N MET A 2 7.94 -33.62 -44.09
CA MET A 2 8.03 -33.61 -42.61
C MET A 2 7.74 -32.18 -42.18
N GLY A 3 6.49 -31.85 -41.90
CA GLY A 3 6.12 -30.48 -41.56
C GLY A 3 4.73 -30.29 -40.97
N ASP A 4 3.89 -31.31 -40.90
CA ASP A 4 2.47 -31.11 -40.58
C ASP A 4 1.97 -31.78 -39.26
N GLU A 5 2.84 -32.43 -38.48
CA GLU A 5 2.40 -33.16 -37.27
C GLU A 5 2.70 -32.46 -35.94
N GLU A 6 3.48 -31.40 -35.93
CA GLU A 6 3.79 -30.68 -34.66
C GLU A 6 2.77 -29.60 -34.27
N GLU A 7 2.02 -29.05 -35.23
CA GLU A 7 1.02 -28.01 -34.97
C GLU A 7 -0.17 -28.45 -34.12
N PRO A 8 -0.76 -29.63 -34.30
CA PRO A 8 -1.90 -30.09 -33.47
C PRO A 8 -1.54 -30.43 -32.04
N VAL A 9 -0.31 -30.85 -31.77
CA VAL A 9 0.14 -31.22 -30.41
C VAL A 9 0.45 -29.97 -29.55
N ALA A 10 1.00 -28.93 -30.13
CA ALA A 10 1.22 -27.66 -29.45
C ALA A 10 -0.10 -26.95 -29.12
N ARG A 11 -1.07 -26.95 -30.04
CA ARG A 11 -2.43 -26.43 -29.80
C ARG A 11 -3.18 -27.20 -28.72
N LYS A 12 -3.13 -28.55 -28.69
CA LYS A 12 -3.74 -29.36 -27.63
C LYS A 12 -3.16 -29.08 -26.22
N ARG A 13 -1.90 -28.74 -26.10
CA ARG A 13 -1.28 -28.36 -24.81
C ARG A 13 -1.73 -26.99 -24.32
N LEU A 14 -2.03 -26.05 -25.22
CA LEU A 14 -2.49 -24.69 -24.89
C LEU A 14 -3.91 -24.66 -24.32
N PHE A 15 -4.79 -25.56 -24.74
CA PHE A 15 -6.21 -25.60 -24.36
C PHE A 15 -6.54 -26.75 -23.41
N HIS A 16 -5.55 -27.31 -22.72
CA HIS A 16 -5.77 -28.37 -21.76
C HIS A 16 -6.68 -27.90 -20.62
N GLY A 17 -7.93 -28.38 -20.60
CA GLY A 17 -8.94 -28.01 -19.60
C GLY A 17 -10.04 -27.06 -20.11
N TRP A 18 -10.04 -26.68 -21.39
CA TRP A 18 -11.16 -25.98 -22.04
C TRP A 18 -12.17 -26.98 -22.60
N SER A 19 -13.47 -26.63 -22.61
CA SER A 19 -14.45 -27.40 -23.33
C SER A 19 -14.18 -27.31 -24.84
N GLN A 20 -14.64 -28.28 -25.60
CA GLN A 20 -14.45 -28.28 -27.05
C GLN A 20 -15.18 -27.11 -27.69
N ASP A 21 -16.35 -26.72 -27.14
CA ASP A 21 -17.14 -25.57 -27.57
C ASP A 21 -16.41 -24.23 -27.29
N ASP A 22 -15.76 -24.06 -26.11
CA ASP A 22 -14.96 -22.87 -25.79
C ASP A 22 -13.73 -22.74 -26.70
N VAL A 23 -13.15 -23.87 -27.14
CA VAL A 23 -12.01 -23.91 -28.07
C VAL A 23 -12.47 -23.59 -29.48
N GLU A 24 -13.60 -24.15 -29.93
CA GLU A 24 -14.17 -23.89 -31.25
C GLU A 24 -14.66 -22.44 -31.37
N GLU A 25 -15.39 -21.91 -30.38
CA GLU A 25 -15.78 -20.50 -30.34
C GLU A 25 -14.55 -19.55 -30.32
N PHE A 26 -13.48 -19.96 -29.66
CA PHE A 26 -12.20 -19.24 -29.63
C PHE A 26 -11.53 -19.23 -31.01
N LEU A 27 -11.55 -20.37 -31.76
CA LEU A 27 -10.90 -20.48 -33.06
C LEU A 27 -11.72 -19.87 -34.20
N GLU A 28 -13.06 -19.96 -34.16
CA GLU A 28 -13.95 -19.35 -35.16
C GLU A 28 -13.93 -17.82 -35.14
N GLN A 29 -13.79 -17.23 -33.96
CA GLN A 29 -13.62 -15.78 -33.83
C GLN A 29 -12.26 -15.26 -34.37
N ASP A 30 -11.25 -16.14 -34.47
CA ASP A 30 -9.92 -15.80 -34.97
C ASP A 30 -9.89 -15.54 -36.48
N ASP A 31 -10.51 -16.40 -37.26
CA ASP A 31 -10.50 -16.32 -38.73
C ASP A 31 -11.33 -15.14 -39.25
N ALA A 32 -12.39 -14.75 -38.54
CA ALA A 32 -13.25 -13.62 -38.91
C ALA A 32 -12.64 -12.27 -38.67
N VAL A 33 -11.78 -12.10 -37.63
CA VAL A 33 -11.12 -10.83 -37.28
C VAL A 33 -9.89 -10.58 -38.14
N MET A 34 -9.18 -11.62 -38.57
CA MET A 34 -7.95 -11.51 -39.35
C MET A 34 -8.18 -11.12 -40.81
N SER A 35 -9.38 -11.38 -41.35
CA SER A 35 -9.70 -11.11 -42.77
C SER A 35 -10.18 -9.68 -43.07
N GLN A 36 -10.39 -8.80 -42.09
CA GLN A 36 -11.12 -7.52 -42.27
C GLN A 36 -10.35 -6.23 -42.08
N LEU A 37 -9.05 -6.23 -41.75
CA LEU A 37 -8.30 -4.99 -41.53
C LEU A 37 -7.32 -4.70 -42.69
N PRO A 38 -7.47 -3.57 -43.42
CA PRO A 38 -6.44 -3.09 -44.33
C PRO A 38 -5.24 -2.57 -43.51
N VAL A 39 -4.29 -3.45 -43.24
CA VAL A 39 -3.05 -3.10 -42.54
C VAL A 39 -2.16 -2.31 -43.53
N SER A 40 -1.84 -1.06 -43.21
CA SER A 40 -0.95 -0.24 -44.02
C SER A 40 0.46 -0.86 -44.14
N SER A 41 1.24 -0.45 -45.14
CA SER A 41 2.64 -0.90 -45.27
C SER A 41 3.49 -0.48 -44.06
N GLU A 42 3.15 0.65 -43.43
CA GLU A 42 3.77 1.14 -42.20
C GLU A 42 3.42 0.25 -40.99
N ASP A 43 2.15 -0.13 -40.85
CA ASP A 43 1.71 -1.02 -39.76
C ASP A 43 2.34 -2.42 -39.87
N ARG A 44 2.53 -2.93 -41.10
CA ARG A 44 3.23 -4.20 -41.32
C ARG A 44 4.69 -4.11 -40.86
N ALA A 45 5.43 -3.07 -41.27
CA ALA A 45 6.79 -2.87 -40.86
C ALA A 45 6.94 -2.62 -39.34
N LEU A 46 6.00 -1.87 -38.77
CA LEU A 46 5.93 -1.64 -37.33
C LEU A 46 5.59 -2.93 -36.56
N GLY A 47 4.72 -3.78 -37.12
CA GLY A 47 4.29 -5.06 -36.54
C GLY A 47 5.39 -6.10 -36.43
N GLU A 48 6.48 -5.98 -37.19
CA GLU A 48 7.66 -6.84 -37.07
C GLU A 48 8.57 -6.50 -35.89
N LEU A 49 8.43 -5.32 -35.29
CA LEU A 49 9.21 -4.86 -34.15
C LEU A 49 8.62 -5.40 -32.84
N ASP A 50 9.46 -5.59 -31.82
CA ASP A 50 8.99 -5.87 -30.47
C ASP A 50 8.22 -4.65 -29.86
N PHE A 51 7.38 -4.91 -28.85
CA PHE A 51 6.52 -3.88 -28.29
C PHE A 51 7.29 -2.71 -27.67
N TYR A 52 8.44 -2.94 -27.07
CA TYR A 52 9.28 -1.88 -26.51
C TYR A 52 9.69 -0.86 -27.58
N LYS A 53 10.13 -1.33 -28.74
CA LYS A 53 10.50 -0.50 -29.88
C LYS A 53 9.28 0.27 -30.43
N ARG A 54 8.16 -0.44 -30.65
CA ARG A 54 6.88 0.18 -31.10
C ARG A 54 6.41 1.28 -30.14
N TYR A 55 6.47 1.03 -28.85
CA TYR A 55 6.08 2.00 -27.83
C TYR A 55 7.01 3.22 -27.82
N LEU A 56 8.32 3.04 -27.95
CA LEU A 56 9.27 4.15 -28.06
C LEU A 56 9.04 5.00 -29.31
N ILE A 57 8.74 4.38 -30.45
CA ILE A 57 8.36 5.08 -31.69
C ILE A 57 7.10 5.92 -31.45
N GLN A 58 6.10 5.37 -30.79
CA GLN A 58 4.88 6.10 -30.42
C GLN A 58 5.16 7.31 -29.52
N CYS A 59 6.13 7.20 -28.60
CA CYS A 59 6.52 8.28 -27.69
C CYS A 59 7.29 9.41 -28.38
N LEU A 60 8.17 9.09 -29.32
CA LEU A 60 9.20 10.00 -29.81
C LEU A 60 9.07 10.37 -31.29
N ALA A 61 8.50 9.50 -32.09
CA ALA A 61 8.59 9.56 -33.56
C ALA A 61 7.24 9.31 -34.26
N LYS A 62 6.11 9.32 -33.57
CA LYS A 62 4.79 9.01 -34.17
C LYS A 62 4.58 9.79 -35.48
N GLY A 63 4.38 9.05 -36.58
CA GLY A 63 4.13 9.62 -37.90
C GLY A 63 5.32 10.38 -38.54
N ARG A 64 6.55 10.13 -38.05
CA ARG A 64 7.80 10.78 -38.55
C ARG A 64 8.76 9.83 -39.26
N LEU A 65 8.46 8.54 -39.28
CA LEU A 65 9.34 7.49 -39.81
C LEU A 65 8.69 6.83 -41.02
N GLY A 66 9.47 6.63 -42.08
CA GLY A 66 9.03 5.91 -43.27
C GLY A 66 9.21 4.39 -43.12
N VAL A 67 8.59 3.62 -44.02
CA VAL A 67 8.62 2.14 -44.02
C VAL A 67 10.05 1.57 -44.02
N GLU A 68 10.95 2.16 -44.82
CA GLU A 68 12.36 1.72 -44.89
C GLU A 68 13.13 1.97 -43.61
N GLU A 69 12.84 3.05 -42.91
CA GLU A 69 13.45 3.35 -41.59
C GLU A 69 12.96 2.36 -40.55
N LEU A 70 11.65 2.03 -40.54
CA LEU A 70 11.07 1.03 -39.64
C LEU A 70 11.71 -0.36 -39.85
N ARG A 71 11.89 -0.79 -41.13
CA ARG A 71 12.56 -2.06 -41.43
C ARG A 71 13.99 -2.13 -40.91
N ARG A 72 14.77 -1.08 -41.07
CA ARG A 72 16.17 -0.99 -40.56
C ARG A 72 16.23 -1.07 -39.03
N MET A 73 15.17 -0.72 -38.33
CA MET A 73 15.11 -0.76 -36.86
C MET A 73 14.95 -2.18 -36.28
N LYS A 74 14.58 -3.16 -37.11
CA LYS A 74 14.37 -4.54 -36.67
C LYS A 74 15.62 -5.11 -35.99
N ASP A 75 16.80 -4.91 -36.58
CA ASP A 75 18.04 -5.50 -36.11
C ASP A 75 18.75 -4.68 -35.02
N VAL A 76 18.26 -3.49 -34.67
CA VAL A 76 18.83 -2.66 -33.63
C VAL A 76 18.52 -3.28 -32.26
N LYS A 77 19.55 -3.54 -31.44
CA LYS A 77 19.36 -4.10 -30.07
C LYS A 77 18.58 -3.15 -29.17
N CYS A 78 17.75 -3.68 -28.26
CA CYS A 78 16.90 -2.88 -27.38
C CYS A 78 17.69 -1.86 -26.54
N GLU A 79 18.91 -2.21 -26.09
CA GLU A 79 19.76 -1.33 -25.28
C GLU A 79 20.22 -0.07 -26.04
N ALA A 80 20.43 -0.18 -27.35
CA ALA A 80 20.85 0.90 -28.23
C ALA A 80 19.68 1.63 -28.92
N PHE A 81 18.48 1.06 -28.84
CA PHE A 81 17.35 1.50 -29.67
C PHE A 81 16.91 2.94 -29.35
N GLU A 82 16.81 3.30 -28.08
CA GLU A 82 16.41 4.66 -27.68
C GLU A 82 17.42 5.70 -28.20
N SER A 83 18.71 5.41 -28.10
CA SER A 83 19.77 6.29 -28.62
C SER A 83 19.71 6.45 -30.14
N TYR A 84 19.52 5.35 -30.85
CA TYR A 84 19.39 5.32 -32.28
C TYR A 84 18.15 6.12 -32.74
N LEU A 85 16.99 5.87 -32.12
CA LEU A 85 15.75 6.58 -32.42
C LEU A 85 15.87 8.11 -32.15
N CYS A 86 16.49 8.48 -31.01
CA CYS A 86 16.71 9.89 -30.67
C CYS A 86 17.59 10.61 -31.70
N SER A 87 18.59 9.93 -32.26
CA SER A 87 19.45 10.50 -33.31
C SER A 87 18.66 10.76 -34.62
N LEU A 88 17.76 9.86 -34.98
CA LEU A 88 16.95 9.99 -36.19
C LEU A 88 15.95 11.16 -36.13
N VAL A 89 15.32 11.34 -34.95
CA VAL A 89 14.26 12.36 -34.79
C VAL A 89 14.72 13.62 -34.06
N ASN A 90 16.04 13.81 -33.88
CA ASN A 90 16.63 14.94 -33.15
C ASN A 90 16.04 15.14 -31.75
N ALA A 91 15.70 14.06 -31.05
CA ALA A 91 15.14 14.09 -29.71
C ALA A 91 16.26 14.03 -28.65
N ARG A 92 16.02 14.64 -27.47
CA ARG A 92 16.97 14.62 -26.38
C ARG A 92 17.11 13.20 -25.78
N GLN A 93 18.33 12.69 -25.76
CA GLN A 93 18.67 11.42 -25.08
C GLN A 93 18.50 11.54 -23.56
N ARG A 94 18.10 10.43 -22.92
CA ARG A 94 18.21 10.29 -21.47
C ARG A 94 19.66 9.98 -21.10
N LEU A 95 20.10 10.51 -19.97
CA LEU A 95 21.31 9.99 -19.32
C LEU A 95 21.05 8.53 -18.92
N PRO A 96 22.02 7.62 -19.15
CA PRO A 96 21.88 6.22 -18.75
C PRO A 96 21.58 6.15 -17.25
N LEU A 97 20.55 5.41 -16.89
CA LEU A 97 20.23 5.11 -15.50
C LEU A 97 21.40 4.28 -14.93
N ASN A 98 22.01 4.78 -13.84
CA ASN A 98 23.04 4.05 -13.11
C ASN A 98 22.54 2.66 -12.73
N ASN A 99 23.04 1.64 -13.38
CA ASN A 99 22.76 0.23 -13.12
C ASN A 99 23.63 -0.27 -11.94
N SER A 100 23.35 0.22 -10.73
CA SER A 100 23.73 -0.56 -9.54
C SER A 100 22.88 -1.82 -9.52
N ALA A 101 23.49 -2.98 -9.30
CA ALA A 101 22.78 -4.26 -9.27
C ALA A 101 21.55 -4.16 -8.36
N PRO A 102 20.36 -4.45 -8.86
CA PRO A 102 19.13 -4.25 -8.11
C PRO A 102 19.00 -5.31 -7.01
N ARG A 103 18.79 -4.87 -5.77
CA ARG A 103 18.42 -5.75 -4.64
C ARG A 103 17.01 -6.32 -4.77
N VAL A 104 16.18 -5.76 -5.64
CA VAL A 104 14.78 -6.14 -5.87
C VAL A 104 14.53 -6.21 -7.38
N PRO A 105 13.77 -7.19 -7.89
CA PRO A 105 13.40 -7.25 -9.31
C PRO A 105 12.75 -5.94 -9.74
N LYS A 106 13.27 -5.34 -10.81
CA LYS A 106 12.71 -4.12 -11.41
C LYS A 106 11.65 -4.50 -12.44
N SER A 107 10.57 -3.73 -12.51
CA SER A 107 9.57 -3.82 -13.58
C SER A 107 9.72 -2.66 -14.56
N LEU A 108 9.53 -2.94 -15.85
CA LEU A 108 9.49 -1.91 -16.88
C LEU A 108 8.06 -1.33 -16.93
N MET A 109 7.95 -0.04 -16.66
CA MET A 109 6.68 0.66 -16.59
C MET A 109 6.37 1.40 -17.90
N TYR A 110 5.22 1.09 -18.48
CA TYR A 110 4.64 1.81 -19.61
C TYR A 110 3.56 2.75 -19.10
N THR A 111 3.68 4.03 -19.36
CA THR A 111 2.79 5.05 -18.76
C THR A 111 2.37 6.11 -19.77
N CYS A 112 1.12 6.57 -19.66
CA CYS A 112 0.67 7.76 -20.38
C CYS A 112 -0.10 8.72 -19.45
N ASP A 113 -0.14 9.98 -19.85
CA ASP A 113 -0.87 11.06 -19.20
C ASP A 113 -1.99 11.54 -20.11
N VAL A 114 -3.16 11.76 -19.53
CA VAL A 114 -4.30 12.41 -20.19
C VAL A 114 -4.48 13.79 -19.55
N ASP A 115 -4.36 14.84 -20.35
CA ASP A 115 -4.49 16.22 -19.87
C ASP A 115 -5.97 16.65 -19.72
N GLU A 116 -6.18 17.89 -19.25
CA GLU A 116 -7.51 18.51 -19.07
C GLU A 116 -8.31 18.68 -20.37
N HIS A 117 -7.67 18.55 -21.52
CA HIS A 117 -8.30 18.62 -22.85
C HIS A 117 -8.47 17.24 -23.49
N GLY A 118 -8.18 16.15 -22.78
CA GLY A 118 -8.26 14.79 -23.28
C GLY A 118 -7.11 14.39 -24.21
N ARG A 119 -6.05 15.20 -24.31
CA ARG A 119 -4.88 14.86 -25.12
C ARG A 119 -4.03 13.83 -24.40
N ILE A 120 -3.64 12.78 -25.12
CA ILE A 120 -2.87 11.65 -24.63
C ILE A 120 -1.39 11.88 -24.93
N SER A 121 -0.54 11.81 -23.90
CA SER A 121 0.90 11.86 -24.04
C SER A 121 1.54 10.62 -23.43
N TYR A 122 2.24 9.83 -24.25
CA TYR A 122 2.96 8.65 -23.82
C TYR A 122 4.32 9.03 -23.24
N GLN A 123 4.62 8.46 -22.07
CA GLN A 123 5.89 8.70 -21.36
C GLN A 123 6.88 7.60 -21.71
N ARG A 124 8.17 7.94 -21.85
CA ARG A 124 9.22 6.92 -22.09
C ARG A 124 9.18 5.86 -21.01
N PRO A 125 9.32 4.56 -21.34
CA PRO A 125 9.37 3.49 -20.36
C PRO A 125 10.47 3.72 -19.33
N TYR A 126 10.23 3.34 -18.08
CA TYR A 126 11.22 3.48 -16.99
C TYR A 126 11.14 2.28 -16.03
N TYR A 127 12.27 2.00 -15.40
CA TYR A 127 12.31 0.92 -14.40
C TYR A 127 11.82 1.42 -13.03
N GLU A 128 10.94 0.65 -12.41
CA GLU A 128 10.47 0.87 -11.03
C GLU A 128 10.77 -0.37 -10.17
N ASP A 129 11.12 -0.15 -8.89
CA ASP A 129 11.37 -1.24 -7.95
C ASP A 129 10.07 -1.94 -7.58
N GLY A 130 10.09 -3.27 -7.59
CA GLY A 130 8.96 -4.15 -7.32
C GLY A 130 8.02 -4.31 -8.51
N ARG A 131 7.40 -5.48 -8.59
CA ARG A 131 6.48 -5.90 -9.65
C ARG A 131 5.12 -6.18 -9.04
N THR A 132 4.05 -5.96 -9.78
CA THR A 132 2.69 -6.26 -9.34
C THR A 132 2.28 -7.66 -9.79
N PRO A 133 1.32 -8.34 -9.10
CA PRO A 133 0.71 -9.57 -9.60
C PRO A 133 0.13 -9.42 -11.01
N LEU A 134 -0.48 -8.27 -11.32
CA LEU A 134 -0.99 -7.96 -12.65
C LEU A 134 0.10 -8.05 -13.73
N GLN A 135 1.27 -7.45 -13.46
CA GLN A 135 2.40 -7.50 -14.39
C GLN A 135 3.03 -8.89 -14.50
N ARG A 136 2.99 -9.70 -13.42
CA ARG A 136 3.46 -11.09 -13.48
C ARG A 136 2.53 -11.98 -14.28
N ALA A 137 1.23 -11.75 -14.15
CA ALA A 137 0.20 -12.54 -14.84
C ALA A 137 0.21 -12.31 -16.36
N PHE A 138 0.44 -11.06 -16.80
CA PHE A 138 0.31 -10.70 -18.22
C PHE A 138 1.61 -10.29 -18.89
N GLY A 139 2.62 -9.85 -18.16
CA GLY A 139 3.84 -9.23 -18.67
C GLY A 139 3.83 -7.71 -18.44
N ASP A 140 5.03 -7.11 -18.29
CA ASP A 140 5.17 -5.68 -18.08
C ASP A 140 4.67 -4.87 -19.27
N ASP A 141 4.90 -5.39 -20.48
CA ASP A 141 4.54 -4.84 -21.78
C ASP A 141 3.03 -4.90 -22.12
N LYS A 142 2.27 -5.70 -21.36
CA LYS A 142 0.81 -5.82 -21.50
C LYS A 142 0.03 -5.01 -20.45
N VAL A 143 0.72 -4.21 -19.64
CA VAL A 143 0.09 -3.35 -18.61
C VAL A 143 0.46 -1.89 -18.86
N LEU A 144 -0.54 -1.06 -19.16
CA LEU A 144 -0.40 0.38 -19.33
C LEU A 144 -0.96 1.11 -18.11
N GLN A 145 -0.14 1.96 -17.47
CA GLN A 145 -0.59 2.82 -16.39
C GLN A 145 -0.96 4.19 -16.94
N VAL A 146 -2.19 4.64 -16.69
CA VAL A 146 -2.70 5.94 -17.16
C VAL A 146 -2.93 6.87 -15.98
N ARG A 147 -2.49 8.12 -16.12
CA ARG A 147 -2.72 9.20 -15.15
C ARG A 147 -3.59 10.27 -15.76
N PHE A 148 -4.66 10.64 -15.07
CA PHE A 148 -5.59 11.68 -15.50
C PHE A 148 -5.32 12.99 -14.76
N ASN A 149 -5.12 14.08 -15.49
CA ASN A 149 -4.97 15.42 -14.93
C ASN A 149 -6.34 16.12 -14.89
N CYS A 150 -6.91 16.21 -13.69
CA CYS A 150 -8.28 16.66 -13.51
C CYS A 150 -8.39 18.15 -13.14
N GLN A 151 -7.30 18.93 -13.24
CA GLN A 151 -7.34 20.37 -12.95
C GLN A 151 -8.03 21.13 -14.08
N GLY A 152 -9.10 21.85 -13.75
CA GLY A 152 -9.81 22.68 -14.72
C GLY A 152 -10.85 21.95 -15.59
N VAL A 153 -10.98 20.63 -15.43
CA VAL A 153 -11.99 19.84 -16.16
C VAL A 153 -13.36 20.06 -15.55
N THR A 154 -14.31 20.51 -16.38
CA THR A 154 -15.69 20.81 -15.97
C THR A 154 -16.65 19.64 -16.16
N SER A 155 -16.36 18.73 -17.11
CA SER A 155 -17.21 17.59 -17.43
C SER A 155 -16.46 16.26 -17.35
N PRO A 156 -17.00 15.24 -16.65
CA PRO A 156 -16.44 13.90 -16.61
C PRO A 156 -16.66 13.06 -17.88
N GLU A 157 -17.57 13.46 -18.80
CA GLU A 157 -17.98 12.65 -19.96
C GLU A 157 -16.80 12.41 -20.90
N MET A 158 -15.99 13.42 -21.18
CA MET A 158 -14.80 13.29 -22.01
C MET A 158 -13.86 12.19 -21.52
N TYR A 159 -13.65 12.11 -20.21
CA TYR A 159 -12.81 11.05 -19.64
C TYR A 159 -13.51 9.70 -19.68
N ARG A 160 -14.84 9.65 -19.53
CA ARG A 160 -15.61 8.43 -19.72
C ARG A 160 -15.36 7.82 -21.08
N ASP A 161 -15.51 8.61 -22.14
CA ASP A 161 -15.33 8.15 -23.52
C ASP A 161 -13.91 7.64 -23.78
N ILE A 162 -12.88 8.32 -23.24
CA ILE A 162 -11.49 7.88 -23.35
C ILE A 162 -11.26 6.56 -22.63
N ILE A 163 -11.81 6.41 -21.41
CA ILE A 163 -11.61 5.19 -20.59
C ILE A 163 -12.35 4.00 -21.20
N GLU A 164 -13.60 4.19 -21.64
CA GLU A 164 -14.43 3.12 -22.22
C GLU A 164 -13.90 2.69 -23.60
N ARG A 165 -13.39 3.63 -24.41
CA ARG A 165 -12.74 3.33 -25.68
C ARG A 165 -11.39 2.63 -25.51
N GLY A 166 -10.67 2.89 -24.41
CA GLY A 166 -9.32 2.36 -24.19
C GLY A 166 -8.21 3.11 -24.95
N PHE A 167 -7.06 2.48 -25.07
CA PHE A 167 -5.84 3.10 -25.63
C PHE A 167 -5.20 2.21 -26.68
N ASP A 168 -5.03 2.77 -27.89
CA ASP A 168 -4.28 2.14 -28.96
C ASP A 168 -2.83 2.64 -28.95
N VAL A 169 -1.88 1.74 -28.74
CA VAL A 169 -0.46 2.07 -28.69
C VAL A 169 0.40 0.92 -29.19
N GLY A 170 1.29 1.20 -30.15
CA GLY A 170 2.19 0.20 -30.70
C GLY A 170 1.47 -1.02 -31.28
N LEU A 171 0.35 -0.82 -31.99
CA LEU A 171 -0.50 -1.85 -32.58
C LEU A 171 -1.21 -2.75 -31.56
N ARG A 172 -1.26 -2.37 -30.30
CA ARG A 172 -1.99 -3.05 -29.23
C ARG A 172 -3.12 -2.18 -28.71
N HIS A 173 -4.24 -2.84 -28.36
CA HIS A 173 -5.37 -2.22 -27.71
C HIS A 173 -5.40 -2.56 -26.23
N PHE A 174 -5.48 -1.52 -25.38
CA PHE A 174 -5.49 -1.63 -23.91
C PHE A 174 -6.84 -1.21 -23.37
N GLU A 175 -7.50 -2.11 -22.65
CA GLU A 175 -8.80 -1.88 -22.01
C GLU A 175 -8.66 -1.64 -20.49
N TYR A 176 -9.60 -0.90 -19.93
CA TYR A 176 -9.59 -0.55 -18.50
C TYR A 176 -9.75 -1.77 -17.60
N PHE A 177 -8.76 -1.99 -16.73
CA PHE A 177 -8.78 -3.07 -15.73
C PHE A 177 -9.32 -2.59 -14.39
N VAL A 178 -8.66 -1.61 -13.74
CA VAL A 178 -9.04 -1.03 -12.45
C VAL A 178 -8.23 0.24 -12.15
N HIS A 179 -8.73 1.07 -11.23
CA HIS A 179 -7.98 2.22 -10.71
C HIS A 179 -7.51 1.98 -9.27
N LYS A 180 -6.50 2.75 -8.84
CA LYS A 180 -5.99 2.76 -7.48
C LYS A 180 -5.66 4.18 -7.05
N GLU A 181 -6.12 4.58 -5.86
CA GLU A 181 -5.73 5.87 -5.29
C GLU A 181 -4.23 5.92 -5.00
N GLU A 182 -3.58 7.00 -5.41
CA GLU A 182 -2.18 7.22 -5.08
C GLU A 182 -2.05 7.81 -3.67
N LYS A 183 -1.44 7.07 -2.76
CA LYS A 183 -0.98 7.62 -1.48
C LYS A 183 0.16 8.60 -1.80
N LYS A 184 0.03 9.88 -1.42
CA LYS A 184 1.04 10.92 -1.66
C LYS A 184 2.46 10.41 -1.32
N ARG A 185 3.35 10.31 -2.31
CA ARG A 185 4.78 10.11 -2.07
C ARG A 185 5.36 11.41 -1.50
N LYS A 186 5.97 11.37 -0.32
CA LYS A 186 6.54 12.52 0.42
C LYS A 186 7.68 13.24 -0.30
N ASN A 187 8.15 12.78 -1.47
CA ASN A 187 9.39 13.25 -2.10
C ASN A 187 9.22 14.02 -3.43
N MET A 188 8.02 14.36 -3.87
CA MET A 188 7.88 15.19 -5.06
C MET A 188 7.97 16.67 -4.72
N ARG A 189 9.18 17.23 -4.88
CA ARG A 189 9.39 18.67 -4.95
C ARG A 189 8.58 19.24 -6.14
N LYS A 190 7.68 20.17 -5.87
CA LYS A 190 7.02 21.05 -6.87
C LYS A 190 5.95 20.42 -7.78
N VAL A 191 4.96 19.70 -7.26
CA VAL A 191 3.68 19.59 -7.98
C VAL A 191 2.57 20.05 -7.05
N LYS A 192 1.74 20.99 -7.51
CA LYS A 192 0.50 21.44 -6.85
C LYS A 192 -0.29 20.19 -6.40
N GLN A 193 -0.94 20.28 -5.24
CA GLN A 193 -1.69 19.21 -4.56
C GLN A 193 -2.83 18.64 -5.41
N THR A 194 -2.54 17.91 -6.46
CA THR A 194 -3.51 17.13 -7.21
C THR A 194 -3.44 15.70 -6.74
N ARG A 195 -4.55 15.14 -6.26
CA ARG A 195 -4.73 13.70 -6.17
C ARG A 195 -4.68 13.16 -7.59
N GLN A 196 -3.55 12.63 -8.01
CA GLN A 196 -3.45 11.85 -9.23
C GLN A 196 -3.99 10.47 -8.91
N GLN A 197 -5.03 10.07 -9.59
CA GLN A 197 -5.51 8.69 -9.57
C GLN A 197 -4.83 7.93 -10.69
N ARG A 198 -4.27 6.77 -10.35
CA ARG A 198 -3.68 5.86 -11.33
C ARG A 198 -4.73 4.85 -11.76
N SER A 199 -4.94 4.73 -13.04
CA SER A 199 -5.70 3.64 -13.64
C SER A 199 -4.77 2.70 -14.38
N PHE A 200 -5.17 1.44 -14.46
CA PHE A 200 -4.41 0.38 -15.08
C PHE A 200 -5.26 -0.23 -16.18
N PHE A 201 -4.64 -0.38 -17.33
CA PHE A 201 -5.23 -0.96 -18.54
C PHE A 201 -4.41 -2.21 -18.91
N VAL A 202 -5.09 -3.21 -19.41
CA VAL A 202 -4.47 -4.48 -19.85
C VAL A 202 -4.69 -4.64 -21.34
N CYS A 203 -3.69 -5.12 -22.03
CA CYS A 203 -3.77 -5.43 -23.45
C CYS A 203 -4.68 -6.65 -23.69
N THR A 204 -5.70 -6.48 -24.51
CA THR A 204 -6.67 -7.53 -24.89
C THR A 204 -6.61 -7.88 -26.35
N LYS A 205 -6.08 -6.99 -27.22
CA LYS A 205 -6.01 -7.18 -28.68
C LYS A 205 -4.69 -6.65 -29.23
N SER A 206 -4.19 -7.28 -30.29
CA SER A 206 -3.08 -6.79 -31.09
C SER A 206 -3.27 -7.14 -32.56
N ILE A 207 -2.80 -6.26 -33.44
CA ILE A 207 -2.71 -6.52 -34.88
C ILE A 207 -1.26 -6.68 -35.34
N ALA A 208 -0.31 -6.74 -34.44
CA ALA A 208 1.11 -6.91 -34.76
C ALA A 208 1.45 -8.37 -35.00
N ALA A 209 2.13 -8.66 -36.11
CA ALA A 209 2.54 -10.03 -36.44
C ALA A 209 3.43 -10.67 -35.36
N SER A 210 4.31 -9.89 -34.73
CA SER A 210 5.16 -10.37 -33.64
C SER A 210 4.38 -10.83 -32.40
N ASP A 211 3.21 -10.24 -32.14
CA ASP A 211 2.36 -10.60 -31.01
C ASP A 211 1.48 -11.81 -31.30
N LEU A 212 1.06 -11.98 -32.57
CA LEU A 212 0.21 -13.09 -32.99
C LEU A 212 0.95 -14.44 -32.98
N VAL A 213 2.27 -14.42 -33.05
CA VAL A 213 3.11 -15.63 -32.94
C VAL A 213 3.39 -16.00 -31.49
N ASP A 214 3.18 -15.09 -30.52
CA ASP A 214 3.36 -15.37 -29.09
C ASP A 214 2.17 -16.18 -28.54
N PRO A 215 2.35 -17.48 -28.20
CA PRO A 215 1.26 -18.33 -27.69
C PRO A 215 0.65 -17.78 -26.37
N HIS A 216 1.44 -17.00 -25.61
CA HIS A 216 0.98 -16.38 -24.37
C HIS A 216 0.18 -15.11 -24.59
N PHE A 217 0.29 -14.48 -25.77
CA PHE A 217 -0.44 -13.26 -26.10
C PHE A 217 -1.93 -13.55 -26.35
N LEU A 218 -2.24 -14.63 -27.04
CA LEU A 218 -3.59 -15.03 -27.46
C LEU A 218 -4.47 -15.55 -26.32
N LYS A 219 -3.92 -15.69 -25.10
CA LYS A 219 -4.58 -16.37 -23.98
C LYS A 219 -5.84 -15.68 -23.47
N PHE A 220 -5.98 -14.34 -23.63
CA PHE A 220 -7.12 -13.59 -23.08
C PHE A 220 -7.54 -12.46 -24.03
N ARG A 221 -8.73 -12.61 -24.63
CA ARG A 221 -9.28 -11.67 -25.62
C ARG A 221 -10.32 -10.71 -25.07
N SER A 222 -10.78 -10.91 -23.84
CA SER A 222 -11.72 -10.01 -23.19
C SER A 222 -11.21 -9.59 -21.82
N MET A 223 -11.61 -8.40 -21.39
CA MET A 223 -11.29 -7.90 -20.06
C MET A 223 -11.89 -8.74 -18.94
N ASP A 224 -13.06 -9.35 -19.18
CA ASP A 224 -13.70 -10.24 -18.23
C ASP A 224 -12.86 -11.52 -18.03
N ALA A 225 -12.37 -12.12 -19.13
CA ALA A 225 -11.46 -13.28 -19.05
C ALA A 225 -10.15 -12.92 -18.32
N CYS A 226 -9.55 -11.76 -18.58
CA CYS A 226 -8.37 -11.27 -17.86
C CYS A 226 -8.61 -11.17 -16.35
N ARG A 227 -9.76 -10.62 -15.94
CA ARG A 227 -10.12 -10.48 -14.53
C ARG A 227 -10.36 -11.84 -13.87
N LYS A 228 -11.09 -12.75 -14.55
CA LYS A 228 -11.35 -14.13 -14.07
C LYS A 228 -10.08 -14.95 -13.95
N TYR A 229 -9.13 -14.78 -14.84
CA TYR A 229 -7.82 -15.44 -14.76
C TYR A 229 -7.05 -15.07 -13.50
N ILE A 230 -7.05 -13.79 -13.11
CA ILE A 230 -6.38 -13.34 -11.88
C ILE A 230 -7.11 -13.89 -10.64
N MET A 231 -8.43 -13.76 -10.61
CA MET A 231 -9.29 -14.20 -9.52
C MET A 231 -10.74 -14.26 -10.00
N HIS A 232 -11.54 -15.18 -9.50
CA HIS A 232 -12.95 -15.31 -9.87
C HIS A 232 -13.80 -14.15 -9.32
N ILE A 233 -13.44 -12.94 -9.72
CA ILE A 233 -13.97 -11.68 -9.18
C ILE A 233 -15.49 -11.53 -9.32
N HIS A 234 -16.11 -12.19 -10.31
CA HIS A 234 -17.56 -12.20 -10.55
C HIS A 234 -18.36 -12.83 -9.40
N THR A 235 -17.71 -13.56 -8.48
CA THR A 235 -18.34 -14.10 -7.25
C THR A 235 -18.55 -13.05 -6.18
N VAL A 236 -17.98 -11.83 -6.33
CA VAL A 236 -18.09 -10.74 -5.36
C VAL A 236 -19.41 -9.99 -5.56
N PRO A 237 -20.33 -9.96 -4.56
CA PRO A 237 -21.67 -9.45 -4.77
C PRO A 237 -21.78 -7.91 -4.81
N CYS A 238 -20.81 -7.20 -4.26
CA CYS A 238 -20.86 -5.74 -4.11
C CYS A 238 -19.84 -5.08 -5.02
N LEU A 239 -20.25 -4.08 -5.81
CA LEU A 239 -19.40 -3.40 -6.78
C LEU A 239 -18.22 -2.66 -6.13
N GLN A 240 -18.41 -2.07 -4.95
CA GLN A 240 -17.34 -1.41 -4.19
C GLN A 240 -16.28 -2.43 -3.76
N LEU A 241 -16.71 -3.58 -3.25
CA LEU A 241 -15.82 -4.69 -2.94
C LEU A 241 -15.15 -5.25 -4.20
N TYR A 242 -15.89 -5.40 -5.31
CA TYR A 242 -15.36 -5.82 -6.60
C TYR A 242 -14.15 -4.97 -7.00
N ASN A 243 -14.30 -3.64 -6.99
CA ASN A 243 -13.21 -2.71 -7.31
C ASN A 243 -12.04 -2.85 -6.31
N LYS A 244 -12.31 -2.92 -5.00
CA LYS A 244 -11.27 -3.10 -3.97
C LYS A 244 -10.55 -4.45 -4.08
N ARG A 245 -11.23 -5.53 -4.48
CA ARG A 245 -10.62 -6.86 -4.66
C ARG A 245 -9.72 -6.87 -5.89
N LEU A 246 -10.12 -6.29 -7.02
CA LEU A 246 -9.24 -6.15 -8.19
C LEU A 246 -7.94 -5.39 -7.86
N GLN A 247 -7.99 -4.41 -6.95
CA GLN A 247 -6.79 -3.68 -6.51
C GLN A 247 -5.76 -4.56 -5.80
N LEU A 248 -6.10 -5.78 -5.36
CA LEU A 248 -5.14 -6.73 -4.79
C LEU A 248 -4.06 -7.10 -5.82
N ALA A 249 -4.43 -7.19 -7.10
CA ALA A 249 -3.50 -7.42 -8.20
C ALA A 249 -2.52 -6.25 -8.47
N LEU A 250 -2.75 -5.09 -7.86
CA LEU A 250 -1.90 -3.89 -7.98
C LEU A 250 -0.95 -3.68 -6.79
N SER A 251 -0.86 -4.60 -5.87
CA SER A 251 0.11 -4.54 -4.78
C SER A 251 1.52 -4.72 -5.35
N LYS A 252 2.48 -3.91 -4.92
CA LYS A 252 3.89 -4.19 -5.20
C LYS A 252 4.35 -5.32 -4.30
N THR A 253 4.81 -6.39 -4.91
CA THR A 253 5.14 -7.65 -4.24
C THR A 253 6.41 -8.25 -4.87
N TRP A 254 6.97 -9.24 -4.20
CA TRP A 254 7.88 -10.21 -4.80
C TRP A 254 7.29 -11.62 -4.62
N THR A 255 7.66 -12.54 -5.48
CA THR A 255 7.23 -13.92 -5.37
C THR A 255 8.19 -14.72 -4.52
N ALA A 256 7.65 -15.64 -3.72
CA ALA A 256 8.43 -16.76 -3.23
C ALA A 256 8.76 -17.68 -4.42
N ASN A 257 9.97 -18.25 -4.43
CA ASN A 257 10.36 -19.24 -5.44
C ASN A 257 9.73 -20.62 -5.07
N VAL A 258 8.40 -20.66 -5.04
CA VAL A 258 7.61 -21.80 -4.58
C VAL A 258 6.75 -22.29 -5.75
N ASN A 259 6.84 -23.58 -6.05
CA ASN A 259 5.93 -24.21 -6.99
C ASN A 259 4.54 -24.42 -6.33
N MET A 260 3.58 -23.59 -6.68
CA MET A 260 2.23 -23.64 -6.08
C MET A 260 1.47 -24.94 -6.32
N SER A 261 1.85 -25.74 -7.32
CA SER A 261 1.24 -27.05 -7.56
C SER A 261 1.62 -28.11 -6.52
N GLU A 262 2.69 -27.86 -5.75
CA GLU A 262 3.20 -28.76 -4.71
C GLU A 262 2.80 -28.30 -3.30
N VAL A 263 2.11 -27.16 -3.18
CA VAL A 263 1.73 -26.58 -1.91
C VAL A 263 0.33 -27.02 -1.51
N ASN A 264 0.21 -27.52 -0.29
CA ASN A 264 -1.08 -27.82 0.31
C ASN A 264 -1.69 -26.51 0.89
N VAL A 265 -2.75 -26.02 0.25
CA VAL A 265 -3.44 -24.77 0.64
C VAL A 265 -4.75 -25.12 1.32
N VAL A 266 -4.85 -24.85 2.63
CA VAL A 266 -5.99 -25.29 3.47
C VAL A 266 -6.71 -24.05 4.04
N CYS A 267 -8.05 -24.11 4.10
CA CYS A 267 -8.88 -23.10 4.75
C CYS A 267 -9.28 -23.53 6.14
N PHE A 268 -8.97 -22.71 7.15
CA PHE A 268 -9.45 -22.88 8.53
C PHE A 268 -10.52 -21.85 8.85
N LYS A 269 -11.41 -22.20 9.76
CA LYS A 269 -12.37 -21.23 10.31
C LYS A 269 -11.68 -20.25 11.23
N ASP A 270 -12.21 -19.03 11.28
CA ASP A 270 -11.79 -18.04 12.27
C ASP A 270 -12.19 -18.46 13.69
N ILE A 271 -11.40 -18.04 14.68
CA ILE A 271 -11.71 -18.27 16.10
C ILE A 271 -12.71 -17.20 16.54
N PRO A 272 -13.96 -17.58 16.89
CA PRO A 272 -14.96 -16.62 17.33
C PRO A 272 -14.67 -16.09 18.73
N CYS A 273 -14.99 -14.81 18.95
CA CYS A 273 -15.02 -14.23 20.29
C CYS A 273 -16.21 -14.77 21.09
N ARG A 274 -16.00 -15.02 22.40
CA ARG A 274 -17.03 -15.58 23.31
C ARG A 274 -17.02 -14.81 24.62
N HIS A 275 -18.20 -14.66 25.23
CA HIS A 275 -18.31 -14.05 26.55
C HIS A 275 -17.59 -14.86 27.63
N ASP A 276 -17.78 -16.18 27.59
CA ASP A 276 -17.12 -17.14 28.47
C ASP A 276 -16.56 -18.32 27.69
N PRO A 277 -15.58 -19.08 28.22
CA PRO A 277 -15.11 -20.30 27.59
C PRO A 277 -16.26 -21.29 27.34
N GLY A 278 -16.51 -21.60 26.04
CA GLY A 278 -17.65 -22.44 25.64
C GLY A 278 -19.02 -21.76 25.58
N GLY A 279 -19.13 -20.48 25.98
CA GLY A 279 -20.35 -19.69 25.98
C GLY A 279 -20.77 -19.20 24.60
N GLU A 280 -21.78 -18.32 24.58
CA GLU A 280 -22.31 -17.72 23.34
C GLU A 280 -21.27 -16.91 22.58
N ILE A 281 -21.39 -16.95 21.24
CA ILE A 281 -20.54 -16.17 20.35
C ILE A 281 -20.93 -14.69 20.44
N ALA A 282 -19.96 -13.85 20.70
CA ALA A 282 -20.15 -12.40 20.68
C ALA A 282 -20.40 -11.88 19.26
N VAL A 283 -21.39 -10.99 19.13
CA VAL A 283 -21.85 -10.46 17.84
C VAL A 283 -21.60 -8.96 17.81
N GLY A 284 -21.07 -8.45 16.71
CA GLY A 284 -20.86 -7.03 16.47
C GLY A 284 -22.14 -6.27 16.15
N CYS A 285 -22.06 -4.94 16.06
CA CYS A 285 -23.20 -4.07 15.73
C CYS A 285 -23.85 -4.38 14.39
N ASN A 286 -23.09 -4.98 13.45
CA ASN A 286 -23.55 -5.41 12.13
C ASN A 286 -24.22 -6.81 12.12
N GLY A 287 -24.42 -7.44 13.27
CA GLY A 287 -25.02 -8.77 13.41
C GLY A 287 -24.11 -9.93 13.03
N LYS A 288 -22.80 -9.68 12.76
CA LYS A 288 -21.83 -10.74 12.44
C LYS A 288 -21.05 -11.17 13.68
N PRO A 289 -20.66 -12.46 13.77
CA PRO A 289 -19.75 -12.92 14.80
C PRO A 289 -18.46 -12.09 14.85
N LEU A 290 -18.05 -11.70 16.04
CA LEU A 290 -16.73 -11.14 16.28
C LEU A 290 -15.71 -12.28 16.30
N ILE A 291 -14.50 -12.01 15.78
CA ILE A 291 -13.44 -13.01 15.64
C ILE A 291 -12.10 -12.48 16.18
N HIS A 292 -11.27 -13.38 16.70
CA HIS A 292 -9.93 -13.05 17.20
C HIS A 292 -8.85 -13.07 16.12
N THR A 293 -9.08 -13.77 15.01
CA THR A 293 -8.06 -14.14 14.01
C THR A 293 -8.20 -13.40 12.68
N ASP A 294 -8.86 -12.24 12.70
CA ASP A 294 -9.13 -11.49 11.48
C ASP A 294 -7.85 -11.14 10.71
N GLY A 295 -7.70 -11.76 9.54
CA GLY A 295 -6.64 -11.47 8.59
C GLY A 295 -5.32 -12.21 8.82
N THR A 296 -5.23 -13.23 9.69
CA THR A 296 -4.01 -13.99 9.94
C THR A 296 -4.19 -15.50 9.79
N GLY A 297 -3.20 -16.16 9.20
CA GLY A 297 -3.11 -17.61 9.00
C GLY A 297 -1.70 -18.12 9.29
N PHE A 298 -1.33 -19.27 8.72
CA PHE A 298 -0.06 -19.93 9.01
C PHE A 298 0.66 -20.37 7.73
N ILE A 299 1.98 -20.49 7.82
CA ILE A 299 2.85 -21.04 6.79
C ILE A 299 3.86 -21.99 7.44
N SER A 300 4.19 -23.08 6.76
CA SER A 300 5.22 -24.01 7.22
C SER A 300 6.63 -23.40 7.12
N GLU A 301 7.51 -23.80 8.00
CA GLU A 301 8.87 -23.27 8.13
C GLU A 301 9.69 -23.46 6.83
N ASP A 302 9.53 -24.59 6.14
CA ASP A 302 10.22 -24.90 4.89
C ASP A 302 9.83 -23.94 3.76
N LEU A 303 8.56 -23.54 3.68
CA LEU A 303 8.11 -22.51 2.72
C LEU A 303 8.59 -21.12 3.13
N ALA A 304 8.57 -20.78 4.42
CA ALA A 304 9.06 -19.51 4.91
C ALA A 304 10.57 -19.32 4.64
N LYS A 305 11.38 -20.40 4.75
CA LYS A 305 12.81 -20.41 4.39
C LYS A 305 13.05 -20.09 2.91
N GLN A 306 12.17 -20.52 2.01
CA GLN A 306 12.28 -20.20 0.58
C GLN A 306 12.03 -18.70 0.29
N VAL A 307 11.31 -18.00 1.17
CA VAL A 307 11.09 -16.54 1.08
C VAL A 307 12.30 -15.76 1.61
N ALA A 308 13.07 -16.34 2.51
CA ALA A 308 14.15 -15.67 3.26
C ALA A 308 15.40 -15.31 2.45
N VAL A 309 15.51 -15.73 1.19
CA VAL A 309 16.70 -15.52 0.32
C VAL A 309 17.15 -14.06 0.24
N ASN A 310 16.31 -13.10 0.63
CA ASN A 310 16.61 -11.66 0.62
C ASN A 310 16.66 -11.00 2.01
N THR A 311 16.59 -11.77 3.10
CA THR A 311 16.61 -11.25 4.48
C THR A 311 17.88 -11.69 5.20
N SER A 312 18.29 -10.97 6.23
CA SER A 312 19.41 -11.35 7.10
C SER A 312 19.04 -12.44 8.10
N GLU A 313 17.78 -12.80 8.19
CA GLU A 313 17.23 -13.83 9.10
C GLU A 313 17.13 -15.16 8.36
N GLU A 314 17.21 -16.26 9.08
CA GLU A 314 17.06 -17.61 8.50
C GLU A 314 15.68 -17.79 7.85
N TYR A 315 14.63 -17.28 8.48
CA TYR A 315 13.28 -17.15 7.93
C TYR A 315 12.50 -16.04 8.66
N PRO A 316 11.53 -15.40 8.00
CA PRO A 316 10.67 -14.40 8.64
C PRO A 316 9.64 -15.07 9.55
N ALA A 317 9.41 -14.49 10.75
CA ALA A 317 8.36 -14.96 11.66
C ALA A 317 6.96 -14.73 11.08
N LEU A 318 6.78 -13.63 10.35
CA LEU A 318 5.48 -13.23 9.79
C LEU A 318 5.65 -12.64 8.38
N LEU A 319 4.78 -13.06 7.48
CA LEU A 319 4.74 -12.60 6.08
C LEU A 319 3.39 -11.94 5.80
N GLN A 320 3.39 -10.73 5.28
CA GLN A 320 2.19 -10.13 4.70
C GLN A 320 2.07 -10.55 3.23
N VAL A 321 0.97 -11.20 2.87
CA VAL A 321 0.83 -11.88 1.59
C VAL A 321 -0.41 -11.45 0.80
N ARG A 322 -0.35 -11.74 -0.51
CA ARG A 322 -1.47 -11.92 -1.41
C ARG A 322 -1.32 -13.31 -2.01
N LEU A 323 -2.25 -14.20 -1.76
CA LEU A 323 -2.24 -15.53 -2.35
C LEU A 323 -3.35 -15.59 -3.41
N PHE A 324 -2.96 -15.94 -4.63
CA PHE A 324 -3.87 -16.27 -5.73
C PHE A 324 -3.74 -17.76 -5.99
N TYR A 325 -4.85 -18.48 -5.96
CA TYR A 325 -4.80 -19.94 -6.07
C TYR A 325 -6.16 -20.48 -6.53
N HIS A 326 -6.21 -21.14 -7.68
CA HIS A 326 -7.44 -21.70 -8.28
C HIS A 326 -8.64 -20.72 -8.24
N GLY A 327 -8.38 -19.47 -8.65
CA GLY A 327 -9.40 -18.42 -8.72
C GLY A 327 -9.75 -17.75 -7.38
N ILE A 328 -9.29 -18.25 -6.22
CA ILE A 328 -9.42 -17.50 -4.96
C ILE A 328 -8.41 -16.37 -4.89
N ALA A 329 -8.74 -15.35 -4.12
CA ALA A 329 -7.80 -14.33 -3.70
C ALA A 329 -7.83 -14.15 -2.18
N VAL A 330 -6.67 -14.33 -1.56
CA VAL A 330 -6.46 -14.24 -0.11
C VAL A 330 -5.58 -13.03 0.19
N LYS A 331 -5.94 -12.27 1.23
CA LYS A 331 -5.16 -11.16 1.77
C LYS A 331 -5.00 -11.34 3.26
N GLY A 332 -3.78 -11.21 3.76
CA GLY A 332 -3.53 -11.29 5.20
C GLY A 332 -2.06 -11.47 5.53
N THR A 333 -1.82 -11.95 6.74
CA THR A 333 -0.50 -12.36 7.20
C THR A 333 -0.44 -13.86 7.41
N LEU A 334 0.74 -14.43 7.26
CA LEU A 334 1.02 -15.84 7.54
C LEU A 334 2.11 -15.92 8.62
N LEU A 335 1.77 -16.48 9.75
CA LEU A 335 2.72 -16.76 10.85
C LEU A 335 3.45 -18.06 10.54
N THR A 336 4.78 -18.04 10.63
CA THR A 336 5.61 -19.24 10.43
C THR A 336 5.50 -20.15 11.65
N LEU A 337 5.07 -21.38 11.43
CA LEU A 337 4.96 -22.41 12.48
C LEU A 337 5.86 -23.59 12.18
N LYS A 338 6.69 -23.99 13.17
CA LYS A 338 7.52 -25.21 13.12
C LYS A 338 6.71 -26.50 13.16
N THR A 339 5.56 -26.45 13.82
CA THR A 339 4.68 -27.62 14.01
C THR A 339 3.76 -27.90 12.82
N LEU A 340 3.73 -27.01 11.83
CA LEU A 340 2.90 -27.18 10.65
C LEU A 340 3.55 -28.17 9.66
N GLN A 341 2.74 -29.04 9.05
CA GLN A 341 3.20 -29.96 8.02
C GLN A 341 3.93 -29.22 6.90
N HIS A 342 4.99 -29.83 6.36
CA HIS A 342 5.77 -29.29 5.25
C HIS A 342 4.92 -28.92 4.05
N LYS A 343 5.35 -27.92 3.31
CA LYS A 343 4.68 -27.39 2.10
C LYS A 343 3.21 -27.00 2.33
N THR A 344 2.86 -26.48 3.52
CA THR A 344 1.48 -26.15 3.86
C THR A 344 1.31 -24.65 4.10
N ILE A 345 0.24 -24.10 3.53
CA ILE A 345 -0.28 -22.75 3.80
C ILE A 345 -1.69 -22.89 4.35
N VAL A 346 -1.95 -22.29 5.50
CA VAL A 346 -3.29 -22.22 6.09
C VAL A 346 -3.77 -20.79 6.04
N TYR A 347 -4.90 -20.55 5.37
CA TYR A 347 -5.61 -19.28 5.42
C TYR A 347 -6.94 -19.43 6.15
N ARG A 348 -7.52 -18.32 6.62
CA ARG A 348 -8.81 -18.31 7.32
C ARG A 348 -9.90 -17.65 6.49
N ASP A 349 -11.17 -17.88 6.88
CA ASP A 349 -12.33 -17.32 6.18
C ASP A 349 -12.24 -15.79 6.04
N SER A 350 -11.78 -15.07 7.08
CA SER A 350 -11.59 -13.62 7.05
C SER A 350 -10.55 -13.16 6.01
N MET A 351 -9.56 -13.99 5.70
CA MET A 351 -8.53 -13.72 4.70
C MET A 351 -9.04 -13.91 3.27
N LEU A 352 -10.07 -14.74 3.06
CA LEU A 352 -10.64 -15.05 1.75
C LEU A 352 -11.43 -13.85 1.22
N LYS A 353 -10.86 -13.13 0.28
CA LYS A 353 -11.45 -11.92 -0.28
C LYS A 353 -12.24 -12.14 -1.57
N VAL A 354 -11.91 -13.20 -2.31
CA VAL A 354 -12.64 -13.67 -3.51
C VAL A 354 -12.74 -15.18 -3.43
N LYS A 355 -13.94 -15.70 -3.60
CA LYS A 355 -14.24 -17.15 -3.60
C LYS A 355 -14.00 -17.72 -5.00
N ALA A 356 -13.59 -18.99 -5.08
CA ALA A 356 -13.58 -19.72 -6.34
C ALA A 356 -14.99 -19.96 -6.86
N ASP A 357 -15.15 -19.94 -8.17
CA ASP A 357 -16.34 -20.46 -8.84
C ASP A 357 -16.10 -21.95 -9.20
N PRO A 358 -16.90 -22.88 -8.66
CA PRO A 358 -16.74 -24.29 -8.96
C PRO A 358 -16.87 -24.62 -10.46
N LYS A 359 -17.62 -23.81 -11.21
CA LYS A 359 -17.80 -23.99 -12.67
C LYS A 359 -16.50 -23.75 -13.44
N LEU A 360 -15.58 -22.94 -12.88
CA LEU A 360 -14.29 -22.62 -13.48
C LEU A 360 -13.12 -23.40 -12.86
N ALA A 361 -13.39 -24.49 -12.14
CA ALA A 361 -12.35 -25.27 -11.44
C ALA A 361 -11.27 -25.82 -12.37
N ASN A 362 -11.63 -26.14 -13.61
CA ASN A 362 -10.72 -26.67 -14.63
C ASN A 362 -10.10 -25.60 -15.53
N CYS A 363 -10.51 -24.32 -15.36
CA CYS A 363 -9.97 -23.24 -16.16
C CYS A 363 -8.59 -22.79 -15.65
N PRO A 364 -7.69 -22.37 -16.54
CA PRO A 364 -6.41 -21.80 -16.13
C PRO A 364 -6.60 -20.61 -15.21
N SER A 365 -5.84 -20.55 -14.13
CA SER A 365 -5.87 -19.45 -13.17
C SER A 365 -4.44 -18.99 -12.79
N PHE A 366 -4.31 -17.75 -12.39
CA PHE A 366 -3.06 -17.21 -11.85
C PHE A 366 -2.82 -17.77 -10.45
N ASN A 367 -1.79 -18.61 -10.30
CA ASN A 367 -1.43 -19.24 -9.03
C ASN A 367 -0.10 -18.66 -8.57
N SER A 368 -0.10 -17.90 -7.47
CA SER A 368 1.10 -17.26 -6.95
C SER A 368 0.98 -16.89 -5.48
N LEU A 369 2.06 -17.14 -4.73
CA LEU A 369 2.27 -16.59 -3.39
C LEU A 369 3.06 -15.29 -3.50
N GLU A 370 2.40 -14.20 -3.28
CA GLU A 370 2.90 -12.84 -3.44
C GLU A 370 3.20 -12.21 -2.09
N ILE A 371 4.45 -11.84 -1.85
CA ILE A 371 4.91 -11.28 -0.58
C ILE A 371 4.89 -9.74 -0.67
N CYS A 372 4.19 -9.08 0.23
CA CYS A 372 4.16 -7.61 0.34
C CYS A 372 5.29 -7.09 1.24
N THR A 373 5.48 -7.74 2.38
CA THR A 373 6.53 -7.46 3.36
C THR A 373 6.69 -8.65 4.30
N THR A 374 7.80 -8.69 5.00
CA THR A 374 8.10 -9.70 6.02
C THR A 374 8.43 -9.03 7.35
N SER A 375 8.31 -9.77 8.46
CA SER A 375 8.89 -9.33 9.73
C SER A 375 10.40 -9.15 9.57
N HIS A 376 10.93 -8.07 10.08
CA HIS A 376 12.36 -7.74 10.04
C HIS A 376 12.70 -6.84 11.21
N LYS A 377 14.01 -6.67 11.49
CA LYS A 377 14.49 -5.80 12.56
C LYS A 377 13.91 -4.40 12.46
N PRO A 378 13.04 -3.99 13.40
CA PRO A 378 12.45 -2.66 13.37
C PRO A 378 13.48 -1.59 13.78
N PRO A 379 13.47 -0.42 13.16
CA PRO A 379 14.15 0.74 13.74
C PRO A 379 13.41 1.17 15.02
N VAL A 380 14.08 1.96 15.85
CA VAL A 380 13.43 2.64 16.98
C VAL A 380 12.23 3.42 16.46
N ALA A 381 11.06 3.19 17.04
CA ALA A 381 9.83 3.85 16.63
C ALA A 381 9.82 5.32 17.10
N SER A 382 9.12 6.14 16.34
CA SER A 382 8.93 7.55 16.70
C SER A 382 7.55 7.77 17.29
N LEU A 383 7.46 8.69 18.23
CA LEU A 383 6.21 9.30 18.67
C LEU A 383 5.49 9.98 17.50
N SER A 384 4.23 10.27 17.70
CA SER A 384 3.42 11.10 16.82
C SER A 384 2.51 11.99 17.65
N ARG A 385 1.95 13.05 17.06
CA ARG A 385 1.00 13.92 17.77
C ARG A 385 -0.17 13.14 18.37
N TYR A 386 -0.65 12.09 17.67
CA TYR A 386 -1.75 11.25 18.15
C TYR A 386 -1.35 10.47 19.40
N VAL A 387 -0.22 9.74 19.36
CA VAL A 387 0.21 8.95 20.52
C VAL A 387 0.61 9.83 21.70
N ILE A 388 1.24 11.00 21.46
CA ILE A 388 1.55 11.98 22.53
C ILE A 388 0.26 12.44 23.19
N ALA A 389 -0.77 12.82 22.42
CA ALA A 389 -2.06 13.23 22.95
C ALA A 389 -2.69 12.17 23.86
N LEU A 390 -2.75 10.92 23.38
CA LEU A 390 -3.36 9.83 24.13
C LEU A 390 -2.56 9.45 25.38
N LEU A 391 -1.23 9.54 25.32
CA LEU A 391 -0.38 9.30 26.48
C LEU A 391 -0.53 10.42 27.55
N LEU A 392 -0.69 11.68 27.14
CA LEU A 392 -1.01 12.79 28.03
C LEU A 392 -2.35 12.61 28.72
N GLU A 393 -3.40 12.23 27.99
CA GLU A 393 -4.70 11.92 28.58
C GLU A 393 -4.62 10.73 29.56
N GLY A 394 -3.75 9.76 29.28
CA GLY A 394 -3.45 8.65 30.17
C GLY A 394 -2.55 9.00 31.37
N GLY A 395 -2.17 10.28 31.54
CA GLY A 395 -1.45 10.75 32.72
C GLY A 395 0.08 10.83 32.59
N VAL A 396 0.66 10.61 31.40
CA VAL A 396 2.10 10.84 31.19
C VAL A 396 2.35 12.35 31.16
N PRO A 397 3.26 12.91 31.98
CA PRO A 397 3.43 14.35 32.12
C PRO A 397 4.07 15.00 30.87
N GLU A 398 3.71 16.25 30.61
CA GLU A 398 4.24 17.06 29.50
C GLU A 398 5.78 17.16 29.53
N SER A 399 6.36 17.30 30.74
CA SER A 399 7.80 17.38 30.97
C SER A 399 8.57 16.19 30.40
N PHE A 400 8.00 14.99 30.45
CA PHE A 400 8.60 13.81 29.85
C PHE A 400 8.83 13.99 28.33
N PHE A 401 7.80 14.48 27.59
CA PHE A 401 7.92 14.68 26.15
C PHE A 401 8.89 15.80 25.79
N ILE A 402 8.93 16.88 26.58
CA ILE A 402 9.91 17.97 26.39
C ILE A 402 11.33 17.43 26.55
N GLN A 403 11.58 16.65 27.60
CA GLN A 403 12.88 16.00 27.80
C GLN A 403 13.28 15.10 26.64
N VAL A 404 12.39 14.21 26.18
CA VAL A 404 12.64 13.32 25.03
C VAL A 404 12.98 14.12 23.77
N VAL A 405 12.32 15.25 23.54
CA VAL A 405 12.61 16.13 22.38
C VAL A 405 13.97 16.80 22.52
N GLN A 406 14.31 17.32 23.71
CA GLN A 406 15.62 17.96 23.97
C GLN A 406 16.78 16.97 23.77
N GLU A 407 16.66 15.74 24.31
CA GLU A 407 17.64 14.68 24.11
C GLU A 407 17.76 14.28 22.62
N ALA A 408 16.64 14.24 21.89
CA ALA A 408 16.64 13.93 20.47
C ALA A 408 17.31 15.05 19.64
N ILE A 409 17.11 16.31 19.98
CA ILE A 409 17.79 17.45 19.34
C ILE A 409 19.28 17.37 19.60
N ALA A 410 19.72 17.19 20.86
CA ALA A 410 21.12 17.05 21.21
C ALA A 410 21.80 15.90 20.43
N LYS A 411 21.14 14.74 20.36
CA LYS A 411 21.60 13.57 19.58
C LYS A 411 21.63 13.83 18.07
N ALA A 412 20.70 14.65 17.54
CA ALA A 412 20.68 15.03 16.14
C ALA A 412 21.84 15.95 15.74
N MET A 413 22.40 16.74 16.68
CA MET A 413 23.52 17.65 16.46
C MET A 413 24.89 16.97 16.57
N THR A 414 24.98 15.78 17.18
CA THR A 414 26.22 15.01 17.38
C THR A 414 27.05 14.80 16.07
N PRO A 415 26.44 14.60 14.88
CA PRO A 415 27.19 14.44 13.62
C PRO A 415 28.10 15.60 13.23
N LEU A 416 27.96 16.75 13.84
CA LEU A 416 28.86 17.91 13.61
C LEU A 416 30.18 17.80 14.36
N GLN A 417 30.27 16.86 15.31
CA GLN A 417 31.42 16.70 16.21
C GLN A 417 31.98 15.27 16.20
N ASP A 418 31.16 14.28 15.85
CA ASP A 418 31.48 12.85 15.86
C ASP A 418 31.45 12.27 14.43
N ILE A 419 32.61 11.76 13.98
CA ILE A 419 32.80 11.18 12.64
C ILE A 419 31.91 9.93 12.42
N ALA A 420 31.79 9.07 13.44
CA ALA A 420 30.96 7.87 13.35
C ALA A 420 29.45 8.20 13.26
N ALA A 421 29.02 9.23 14.02
CA ALA A 421 27.65 9.76 13.92
C ALA A 421 27.40 10.40 12.56
N ALA A 422 28.35 11.17 12.02
CA ALA A 422 28.28 11.76 10.68
C ALA A 422 28.15 10.70 9.59
N HIS A 423 28.98 9.64 9.65
CA HIS A 423 28.92 8.54 8.72
C HIS A 423 27.56 7.82 8.76
N ARG A 424 27.04 7.52 9.97
CA ARG A 424 25.71 6.91 10.15
C ARG A 424 24.57 7.82 9.63
N LEU A 425 24.68 9.15 9.82
CA LEU A 425 23.70 10.10 9.30
C LEU A 425 23.67 10.06 7.76
N CYS A 426 24.84 10.13 7.12
CA CYS A 426 24.95 10.09 5.65
C CYS A 426 24.32 8.83 5.05
N SER A 427 24.46 7.68 5.71
CA SER A 427 23.91 6.41 5.22
C SER A 427 22.37 6.35 5.20
N ARG A 428 21.69 7.28 5.91
CA ARG A 428 20.22 7.35 5.97
C ARG A 428 19.58 8.18 4.85
N PHE A 429 20.40 8.89 4.07
CA PHE A 429 19.92 9.78 3.01
C PHE A 429 20.47 9.35 1.65
N SER A 430 19.60 9.31 0.64
CA SER A 430 19.99 8.99 -0.75
C SER A 430 21.00 9.98 -1.35
N PHE A 431 21.03 11.23 -0.85
CA PHE A 431 22.00 12.25 -1.24
C PHE A 431 23.24 12.32 -0.32
N GLY A 432 23.35 11.35 0.60
CA GLY A 432 24.46 11.25 1.54
C GLY A 432 25.73 10.59 1.01
N ASP A 433 25.73 10.08 -0.21
CA ASP A 433 26.87 9.33 -0.78
C ASP A 433 28.14 10.16 -0.89
N MET A 434 28.05 11.41 -1.38
CA MET A 434 29.23 12.26 -1.51
C MET A 434 29.78 12.65 -0.13
N PRO A 435 28.98 13.20 0.83
CA PRO A 435 29.45 13.44 2.19
C PRO A 435 30.04 12.21 2.87
N ARG A 436 29.44 11.04 2.67
CA ARG A 436 29.96 9.77 3.20
C ARG A 436 31.34 9.42 2.65
N ARG A 437 31.56 9.59 1.34
CA ARG A 437 32.88 9.37 0.70
C ARG A 437 33.92 10.36 1.22
N MET A 438 33.52 11.62 1.44
CA MET A 438 34.41 12.64 2.04
C MET A 438 34.87 12.23 3.44
N ILE A 439 33.93 11.75 4.28
CA ILE A 439 34.26 11.24 5.63
C ILE A 439 35.22 10.07 5.55
N LEU A 440 34.96 9.08 4.67
CA LEU A 440 35.83 7.92 4.47
C LEU A 440 37.20 8.28 3.91
N ALA A 441 37.32 9.37 3.15
CA ALA A 441 38.56 9.91 2.66
C ALA A 441 39.33 10.76 3.69
N GLY A 442 38.83 10.85 4.93
CA GLY A 442 39.49 11.59 6.01
C GLY A 442 39.29 13.11 5.97
N ILE A 443 38.34 13.63 5.18
CA ILE A 443 38.02 15.06 5.17
C ILE A 443 37.45 15.44 6.53
N PRO A 444 37.98 16.50 7.17
CA PRO A 444 37.54 16.90 8.51
C PRO A 444 36.11 17.44 8.49
N LEU A 445 35.36 17.23 9.59
CA LEU A 445 33.98 17.71 9.74
C LEU A 445 33.85 19.25 9.70
N THR A 446 34.96 19.96 9.80
CA THR A 446 35.04 21.41 9.65
C THR A 446 35.06 21.90 8.22
N ASP A 447 35.26 20.97 7.23
CA ASP A 447 35.15 21.31 5.80
C ASP A 447 33.78 21.93 5.50
N HIS A 448 33.79 23.05 4.76
CA HIS A 448 32.60 23.86 4.54
C HIS A 448 31.48 23.11 3.78
N PHE A 449 31.84 22.35 2.74
CA PHE A 449 30.86 21.61 1.95
C PHE A 449 30.28 20.42 2.74
N LEU A 450 31.16 19.66 3.41
CA LEU A 450 30.76 18.54 4.26
C LEU A 450 29.84 19.02 5.39
N ARG A 451 30.25 20.08 6.11
CA ARG A 451 29.46 20.66 7.20
C ARG A 451 28.09 21.15 6.73
N ASN A 452 27.99 21.84 5.59
CA ASN A 452 26.72 22.30 5.03
C ASN A 452 25.82 21.12 4.61
N SER A 453 26.42 20.05 4.07
CA SER A 453 25.69 18.83 3.72
C SER A 453 25.12 18.14 4.95
N LEU A 454 25.92 17.98 6.01
CA LEU A 454 25.48 17.45 7.31
C LEU A 454 24.37 18.31 7.93
N MET A 455 24.54 19.65 7.95
CA MET A 455 23.49 20.57 8.44
C MET A 455 22.19 20.43 7.65
N THR A 456 22.23 20.20 6.34
CA THR A 456 21.03 19.97 5.53
C THR A 456 20.31 18.69 5.94
N MET A 457 21.05 17.63 6.25
CA MET A 457 20.52 16.36 6.74
C MET A 457 19.92 16.53 8.14
N ILE A 458 20.64 17.20 9.05
CA ILE A 458 20.18 17.52 10.42
C ILE A 458 18.88 18.34 10.36
N ARG A 459 18.85 19.41 9.58
CA ARG A 459 17.63 20.22 9.40
C ARG A 459 16.45 19.41 8.88
N THR A 460 16.71 18.45 7.99
CA THR A 460 15.68 17.53 7.51
C THR A 460 15.14 16.63 8.63
N GLN A 461 16.00 16.21 9.55
CA GLN A 461 15.63 15.43 10.72
C GLN A 461 14.85 16.28 11.74
N LEU A 462 15.35 17.48 12.07
CA LEU A 462 14.67 18.41 12.98
C LEU A 462 13.27 18.81 12.47
N LYS A 463 13.09 19.03 11.17
CA LYS A 463 11.74 19.22 10.58
C LYS A 463 10.76 18.07 10.84
N ARG A 464 11.24 16.85 11.05
CA ARG A 464 10.41 15.73 11.49
C ARG A 464 10.06 15.86 12.96
N TYR A 465 11.02 16.27 13.79
CA TYR A 465 10.82 16.48 15.23
C TYR A 465 9.83 17.61 15.51
N ALA A 466 9.89 18.71 14.76
CA ALA A 466 8.90 19.78 14.82
C ALA A 466 7.46 19.30 14.52
N LYS A 467 7.32 18.18 13.79
CA LYS A 467 6.04 17.50 13.57
C LYS A 467 5.72 16.46 14.67
N ALA A 468 6.44 16.50 15.80
CA ALA A 468 6.38 15.54 16.89
C ALA A 468 6.70 14.08 16.48
N ASN A 469 7.43 13.90 15.38
CA ASN A 469 7.91 12.58 14.95
C ASN A 469 9.32 12.37 15.53
N VAL A 470 9.36 12.14 16.85
CA VAL A 470 10.59 12.04 17.66
C VAL A 470 10.80 10.59 18.07
N PRO A 471 12.01 10.02 17.87
CA PRO A 471 12.27 8.64 18.27
C PRO A 471 12.18 8.49 19.79
N LEU A 472 11.57 7.41 20.26
CA LEU A 472 11.49 7.03 21.68
C LEU A 472 12.23 5.71 21.88
N GLU A 473 13.26 5.70 22.68
CA GLU A 473 14.00 4.47 23.00
C GLU A 473 13.10 3.46 23.74
N GLY A 474 13.28 2.18 23.44
CA GLY A 474 12.39 1.13 23.92
C GLY A 474 11.05 1.06 23.18
N SER A 475 10.92 1.67 21.99
CA SER A 475 9.71 1.54 21.20
C SER A 475 9.98 1.00 19.80
N TYR A 476 9.02 0.21 19.28
CA TYR A 476 9.14 -0.54 18.03
C TYR A 476 7.83 -0.57 17.28
N TYR A 477 7.88 -0.75 15.94
CA TYR A 477 6.72 -1.11 15.13
C TYR A 477 6.85 -2.57 14.71
N LEU A 478 5.92 -3.43 15.17
CA LEU A 478 5.88 -4.85 14.80
C LEU A 478 4.55 -5.20 14.12
N MET A 479 4.60 -6.15 13.20
CA MET A 479 3.40 -6.81 12.71
C MET A 479 2.88 -7.77 13.76
N GLY A 480 1.55 -7.97 13.79
CA GLY A 480 0.88 -8.85 14.75
C GLY A 480 0.28 -10.10 14.14
N SER A 481 0.16 -11.15 14.95
CA SER A 481 -0.60 -12.35 14.66
C SER A 481 -1.37 -12.82 15.89
N ALA A 482 -2.34 -13.72 15.71
CA ALA A 482 -3.09 -14.33 16.81
C ALA A 482 -2.31 -15.51 17.42
N ASP A 483 -2.49 -15.71 18.71
CA ASP A 483 -1.89 -16.83 19.45
C ASP A 483 -2.29 -18.19 18.85
N PRO A 484 -1.36 -18.95 18.27
CA PRO A 484 -1.64 -20.26 17.69
C PRO A 484 -1.93 -21.34 18.73
N THR A 485 -1.55 -21.11 19.99
CA THR A 485 -1.66 -22.07 21.09
C THR A 485 -2.87 -21.84 21.99
N ASN A 486 -3.50 -20.66 21.90
CA ASN A 486 -4.58 -20.22 22.78
C ASN A 486 -4.20 -20.24 24.28
N THR A 487 -2.93 -20.04 24.61
CA THR A 487 -2.43 -20.07 25.99
C THR A 487 -2.43 -18.70 26.65
N LEU A 488 -2.20 -17.64 25.89
CA LEU A 488 -2.15 -16.27 26.41
C LEU A 488 -3.49 -15.86 27.07
N ALA A 489 -3.40 -15.22 28.22
CA ALA A 489 -4.54 -14.57 28.86
C ALA A 489 -4.88 -13.26 28.13
N ARG A 490 -6.10 -12.72 28.31
CA ARG A 490 -6.59 -11.51 27.61
C ARG A 490 -5.68 -10.28 27.80
N ASN A 491 -5.04 -10.15 28.96
CA ASN A 491 -4.11 -9.06 29.28
C ASN A 491 -2.65 -9.37 28.95
N GLN A 492 -2.38 -10.48 28.26
CA GLN A 492 -1.04 -10.92 27.91
C GLN A 492 -0.78 -10.85 26.42
N VAL A 493 0.48 -10.59 26.04
CA VAL A 493 0.98 -10.67 24.66
C VAL A 493 2.35 -11.32 24.66
N ALA A 494 2.71 -12.01 23.58
CA ALA A 494 4.08 -12.44 23.38
C ALA A 494 4.77 -11.51 22.37
N ILE A 495 5.95 -10.99 22.74
CA ILE A 495 6.72 -10.06 21.92
C ILE A 495 8.12 -10.63 21.73
N LEU A 496 8.48 -10.88 20.48
CA LEU A 496 9.78 -11.39 20.11
C LEU A 496 10.60 -10.28 19.43
N LEU A 497 11.76 -10.02 20.01
CA LEU A 497 12.74 -9.04 19.51
C LEU A 497 14.04 -9.73 19.09
N GLU A 498 15.11 -8.97 18.88
CA GLU A 498 16.41 -9.49 18.45
C GLU A 498 17.02 -10.46 19.49
N ASN A 499 16.90 -10.11 20.75
CA ASN A 499 17.49 -10.89 21.87
C ASN A 499 16.54 -11.98 22.41
N GLY A 500 15.50 -12.32 21.66
CA GLY A 500 14.49 -13.30 22.06
C GLY A 500 13.20 -12.68 22.61
N PRO A 501 12.36 -13.48 23.28
CA PRO A 501 11.09 -13.04 23.80
C PRO A 501 11.24 -12.10 25.00
N LEU A 502 10.37 -11.09 25.06
CA LEU A 502 10.21 -10.29 26.28
C LEU A 502 9.42 -11.08 27.31
N HIS A 503 9.84 -11.00 28.57
CA HIS A 503 9.21 -11.72 29.67
C HIS A 503 9.00 -10.81 30.87
N ARG A 504 7.78 -10.83 31.45
CA ARG A 504 7.39 -10.06 32.65
C ARG A 504 7.61 -8.55 32.54
N HIS A 505 7.41 -7.99 31.34
CA HIS A 505 7.45 -6.56 31.11
C HIS A 505 6.05 -6.00 30.91
N LYS A 506 5.74 -4.88 31.57
CA LYS A 506 4.56 -4.08 31.25
C LYS A 506 4.82 -3.30 29.98
N VAL A 507 4.00 -3.48 28.97
CA VAL A 507 4.15 -2.86 27.65
C VAL A 507 2.90 -2.09 27.25
N LEU A 508 3.09 -0.97 26.52
CA LEU A 508 2.00 -0.30 25.86
C LEU A 508 1.95 -0.72 24.40
N VAL A 509 0.74 -0.97 23.91
CA VAL A 509 0.49 -1.33 22.51
C VAL A 509 -0.55 -0.40 21.93
N TYR A 510 -0.25 0.16 20.75
CA TYR A 510 -1.06 1.13 20.05
C TYR A 510 -0.94 0.94 18.52
N LYS A 511 -1.98 1.24 17.77
CA LYS A 511 -1.93 1.29 16.31
C LYS A 511 -2.12 2.73 15.82
N HIS A 512 -1.25 3.16 14.90
CA HIS A 512 -1.31 4.50 14.33
C HIS A 512 -2.15 4.55 13.03
N PRO A 513 -3.04 5.55 12.89
CA PRO A 513 -3.48 6.52 13.88
C PRO A 513 -4.67 6.00 14.69
N GLY A 514 -4.52 5.95 16.00
CA GLY A 514 -5.62 5.82 16.94
C GLY A 514 -5.99 7.20 17.47
N MET A 515 -7.26 7.47 17.68
CA MET A 515 -7.78 8.78 18.08
C MET A 515 -8.65 8.72 19.33
N HIS A 516 -9.02 7.54 19.76
CA HIS A 516 -9.79 7.34 20.98
C HIS A 516 -8.84 7.10 22.17
N PRO A 517 -9.10 7.64 23.37
CA PRO A 517 -8.24 7.43 24.54
C PRO A 517 -7.97 5.96 24.86
N GLY A 518 -8.94 5.08 24.61
CA GLY A 518 -8.82 3.65 24.81
C GLY A 518 -8.07 2.89 23.71
N ASP A 519 -7.49 3.55 22.71
CA ASP A 519 -6.71 2.89 21.65
C ASP A 519 -5.30 2.50 22.09
N VAL A 520 -4.84 2.97 23.25
CA VAL A 520 -3.56 2.56 23.85
C VAL A 520 -3.85 1.53 24.93
N HIS A 521 -3.41 0.31 24.72
CA HIS A 521 -3.61 -0.81 25.64
C HIS A 521 -2.36 -1.11 26.45
N VAL A 522 -2.57 -1.61 27.66
CA VAL A 522 -1.53 -2.10 28.58
C VAL A 522 -1.57 -3.61 28.61
N PHE A 523 -0.45 -4.25 28.33
CA PHE A 523 -0.30 -5.71 28.40
C PHE A 523 0.90 -6.11 29.25
N GLU A 524 0.88 -7.35 29.70
CA GLU A 524 2.03 -8.04 30.24
C GLU A 524 2.67 -8.89 29.13
N ALA A 525 3.95 -8.66 28.83
CA ALA A 525 4.70 -9.49 27.91
C ALA A 525 5.01 -10.84 28.60
N THR A 526 4.56 -11.94 27.97
CA THR A 526 4.65 -13.31 28.54
C THR A 526 5.16 -14.27 27.47
N TRP A 527 5.92 -15.26 27.90
CA TRP A 527 6.41 -16.34 27.07
C TRP A 527 6.27 -17.69 27.79
N ASN A 528 5.87 -18.73 27.08
CA ASN A 528 5.67 -20.06 27.61
C ASN A 528 6.21 -21.15 26.68
N GLN A 529 6.22 -22.39 27.13
CA GLN A 529 6.80 -23.54 26.43
C GLN A 529 6.01 -23.90 25.16
N GLU A 530 4.70 -23.72 25.17
CA GLU A 530 3.83 -23.99 24.00
C GLU A 530 4.14 -23.02 22.85
N LEU A 531 4.29 -21.74 23.15
CA LEU A 531 4.73 -20.74 22.17
C LEU A 531 6.14 -21.01 21.67
N GLU A 532 7.07 -21.42 22.58
CA GLU A 532 8.43 -21.78 22.18
C GLU A 532 8.44 -22.96 21.21
N SER A 533 7.65 -23.98 21.44
CA SER A 533 7.57 -25.16 20.56
C SER A 533 7.01 -24.83 19.18
N CYS A 534 6.07 -23.89 19.09
CA CYS A 534 5.44 -23.47 17.83
C CYS A 534 6.29 -22.47 17.04
N LEU A 535 6.86 -21.46 17.72
CA LEU A 535 7.50 -20.30 17.11
C LEU A 535 9.04 -20.40 17.10
N GLY A 536 9.61 -21.07 18.09
CA GLY A 536 11.06 -21.26 18.21
C GLY A 536 11.85 -19.97 18.15
N ASN A 537 12.82 -19.88 17.24
CA ASN A 537 13.71 -18.73 17.07
C ASN A 537 13.10 -17.59 16.24
N SER A 538 11.78 -17.52 16.11
CA SER A 538 11.09 -16.41 15.42
C SER A 538 11.44 -15.07 16.05
N LYS A 539 11.51 -14.00 15.23
CA LYS A 539 11.87 -12.66 15.69
C LYS A 539 10.94 -11.59 15.07
N TYR A 540 10.85 -10.46 15.77
CA TYR A 540 10.19 -9.22 15.30
C TYR A 540 8.71 -9.39 15.00
N VAL A 541 7.97 -9.96 15.97
CA VAL A 541 6.53 -10.16 15.90
C VAL A 541 5.89 -9.94 17.27
N ILE A 542 4.64 -9.49 17.29
CA ILE A 542 3.76 -9.49 18.45
C ILE A 542 2.64 -10.50 18.25
N ILE A 543 2.37 -11.33 19.26
CA ILE A 543 1.32 -12.34 19.28
C ILE A 543 0.25 -11.91 20.28
N PHE A 544 -0.99 -11.83 19.80
CA PHE A 544 -2.15 -11.40 20.59
C PHE A 544 -2.99 -12.57 21.08
N PRO A 545 -3.62 -12.47 22.26
CA PRO A 545 -4.48 -13.51 22.81
C PRO A 545 -5.75 -13.70 21.96
N THR A 546 -6.29 -14.93 22.04
CA THR A 546 -7.52 -15.34 21.33
C THR A 546 -8.67 -15.63 22.32
N LYS A 547 -8.75 -14.86 23.41
CA LYS A 547 -9.73 -15.03 24.50
C LYS A 547 -10.55 -13.77 24.73
N GLY A 548 -11.80 -13.97 25.18
CA GLY A 548 -12.72 -12.90 25.60
C GLY A 548 -13.78 -12.55 24.56
N PRO A 549 -14.71 -11.63 24.90
CA PRO A 549 -15.90 -11.30 24.11
C PRO A 549 -15.59 -10.41 22.89
N ARG A 550 -14.41 -9.84 22.85
CA ARG A 550 -13.92 -9.01 21.73
C ARG A 550 -12.43 -9.23 21.56
N SER A 551 -11.97 -9.24 20.33
CA SER A 551 -10.53 -9.26 20.02
C SER A 551 -9.86 -8.00 20.56
N VAL A 552 -8.77 -8.18 21.32
CA VAL A 552 -7.96 -7.04 21.81
C VAL A 552 -7.34 -6.26 20.65
N VAL A 553 -7.09 -6.92 19.52
CA VAL A 553 -6.63 -6.29 18.28
C VAL A 553 -7.67 -5.30 17.76
N HIS A 554 -8.94 -5.71 17.72
CA HIS A 554 -10.04 -4.85 17.30
C HIS A 554 -10.31 -3.69 18.29
N GLU A 555 -9.95 -3.84 19.56
CA GLU A 555 -10.03 -2.77 20.57
C GLU A 555 -8.95 -1.71 20.36
N ILE A 556 -7.81 -2.04 19.73
CA ILE A 556 -6.72 -1.13 19.44
C ILE A 556 -6.98 -0.43 18.10
N ALA A 557 -7.64 0.72 18.13
CA ALA A 557 -7.91 1.56 16.97
C ALA A 557 -8.57 0.83 15.77
N ASN A 558 -9.54 -0.05 16.06
CA ASN A 558 -10.26 -0.85 15.05
C ASN A 558 -9.31 -1.55 14.07
N SER A 559 -8.27 -2.21 14.60
CA SER A 559 -7.24 -2.88 13.80
C SER A 559 -7.58 -4.32 13.45
N ASP A 560 -6.89 -4.85 12.45
CA ASP A 560 -6.91 -6.26 12.07
C ASP A 560 -5.47 -6.81 11.95
N LEU A 561 -5.35 -8.11 11.70
CA LEU A 561 -4.05 -8.78 11.58
C LEU A 561 -3.60 -8.96 10.12
N ASP A 562 -4.16 -8.22 9.17
CA ASP A 562 -3.87 -8.38 7.74
C ASP A 562 -2.59 -7.63 7.28
N GLY A 563 -1.79 -7.15 8.22
CA GLY A 563 -0.53 -6.44 8.00
C GLY A 563 -0.46 -5.08 8.70
N ASP A 564 -1.36 -4.80 9.62
CA ASP A 564 -1.27 -3.64 10.49
C ASP A 564 0.01 -3.69 11.34
N LEU A 565 0.60 -2.52 11.57
CA LEU A 565 1.77 -2.34 12.41
C LEU A 565 1.37 -1.76 13.76
N TYR A 566 1.80 -2.44 14.82
CA TYR A 566 1.55 -2.03 16.20
C TYR A 566 2.78 -1.33 16.76
N TRP A 567 2.57 -0.12 17.28
CA TRP A 567 3.56 0.58 18.07
C TRP A 567 3.61 -0.04 19.46
N ILE A 568 4.76 -0.53 19.85
CA ILE A 568 5.01 -1.18 21.13
C ILE A 568 6.00 -0.34 21.91
N CYS A 569 5.69 -0.02 23.14
CA CYS A 569 6.57 0.71 24.04
C CYS A 569 6.90 -0.13 25.26
N THR A 570 8.19 -0.42 25.45
CA THR A 570 8.76 -1.12 26.60
C THR A 570 9.43 -0.15 27.57
N ASN A 571 9.35 1.15 27.32
CA ASN A 571 9.92 2.19 28.20
C ASN A 571 9.14 2.22 29.52
N GLU A 572 9.79 1.85 30.61
CA GLU A 572 9.18 1.71 31.93
C GLU A 572 8.64 3.05 32.46
N GLN A 573 9.31 4.18 32.18
CA GLN A 573 8.83 5.49 32.61
C GLN A 573 7.45 5.80 32.03
N VAL A 574 7.24 5.49 30.75
CA VAL A 574 5.95 5.69 30.08
C VAL A 574 4.91 4.68 30.56
N SER A 575 5.29 3.39 30.58
CA SER A 575 4.33 2.30 30.89
C SER A 575 3.85 2.35 32.35
N ASN A 576 4.68 2.82 33.29
CA ASN A 576 4.31 2.95 34.69
C ASN A 576 3.40 4.14 34.97
N LEU A 577 3.57 5.25 34.24
CA LEU A 577 2.78 6.46 34.40
C LEU A 577 1.41 6.36 33.70
N TYR A 578 1.34 5.58 32.61
CA TYR A 578 0.13 5.51 31.80
C TYR A 578 -0.99 4.72 32.50
N LYS A 579 -2.19 5.32 32.52
CA LYS A 579 -3.44 4.71 33.01
C LYS A 579 -4.33 4.37 31.83
N PRO A 580 -4.71 3.09 31.63
CA PRO A 580 -5.52 2.66 30.50
C PRO A 580 -6.94 3.23 30.61
N GLN A 581 -7.54 3.51 29.44
CA GLN A 581 -8.91 3.94 29.28
C GLN A 581 -9.74 2.82 28.66
N LEU A 582 -11.08 2.93 28.74
CA LEU A 582 -11.97 1.95 28.14
C LEU A 582 -11.82 1.97 26.61
N PRO A 583 -11.80 0.79 25.96
CA PRO A 583 -11.70 0.69 24.51
C PRO A 583 -12.87 1.37 23.80
N TRP A 584 -12.57 1.90 22.60
CA TRP A 584 -13.62 2.41 21.70
C TRP A 584 -14.64 1.33 21.37
N GLN A 585 -15.91 1.71 21.34
CA GLN A 585 -17.03 0.83 20.97
C GLN A 585 -17.70 1.36 19.72
N GLU A 586 -17.91 0.45 18.76
CA GLU A 586 -18.64 0.74 17.53
C GLU A 586 -20.10 1.08 17.86
N LYS A 587 -20.57 2.25 17.43
CA LYS A 587 -21.98 2.67 17.57
C LYS A 587 -22.78 2.13 16.39
N ARG A 588 -24.00 1.64 16.65
CA ARG A 588 -24.93 1.25 15.58
C ARG A 588 -25.23 2.47 14.70
N THR A 589 -24.90 2.39 13.42
CA THR A 589 -25.38 3.33 12.41
C THR A 589 -26.78 2.88 11.97
N ASN A 590 -27.79 3.68 12.30
CA ASN A 590 -29.15 3.47 11.78
C ASN A 590 -29.16 3.81 10.30
N GLY A 591 -29.11 2.81 9.41
CA GLY A 591 -29.30 3.00 7.99
C GLY A 591 -28.20 2.45 7.09
N THR A 592 -27.98 1.15 7.08
CA THR A 592 -27.32 0.50 5.94
C THR A 592 -28.26 0.59 4.73
N THR A 593 -28.05 1.56 3.84
CA THR A 593 -28.62 1.52 2.50
C THR A 593 -28.15 0.22 1.84
N ALA A 594 -29.08 -0.65 1.49
CA ALA A 594 -28.76 -1.90 0.81
C ALA A 594 -27.97 -1.59 -0.45
N VAL A 595 -26.71 -2.02 -0.47
CA VAL A 595 -25.84 -1.85 -1.66
C VAL A 595 -26.33 -2.81 -2.74
N PRO A 596 -26.69 -2.32 -3.96
CA PRO A 596 -27.17 -3.18 -5.02
C PRO A 596 -26.16 -4.29 -5.35
N SER A 597 -26.63 -5.54 -5.45
CA SER A 597 -25.80 -6.65 -5.87
C SER A 597 -25.37 -6.48 -7.32
N CYS A 598 -24.12 -6.82 -7.62
CA CYS A 598 -23.58 -6.88 -8.99
C CYS A 598 -23.54 -8.31 -9.54
N LEU A 599 -24.01 -9.30 -8.78
CA LEU A 599 -24.10 -10.68 -9.25
C LEU A 599 -25.06 -10.78 -10.43
N GLY A 600 -24.65 -11.47 -11.50
CA GLY A 600 -25.45 -11.65 -12.71
C GLY A 600 -25.53 -10.44 -13.65
N MET A 601 -24.81 -9.34 -13.35
CA MET A 601 -24.67 -8.23 -14.30
C MET A 601 -23.76 -8.61 -15.44
N SER A 602 -24.05 -8.11 -16.67
CA SER A 602 -23.19 -8.34 -17.81
C SER A 602 -21.84 -7.60 -17.64
N PRO A 603 -20.75 -8.09 -18.30
CA PRO A 603 -19.43 -7.47 -18.23
C PRO A 603 -19.42 -5.98 -18.61
N GLU A 604 -20.26 -5.58 -19.59
CA GLU A 604 -20.38 -4.19 -20.08
C GLU A 604 -20.98 -3.28 -19.00
N VAL A 605 -22.03 -3.74 -18.31
CA VAL A 605 -22.67 -3.02 -17.20
C VAL A 605 -21.68 -2.85 -16.03
N ILE A 606 -20.92 -3.90 -15.69
CA ILE A 606 -19.88 -3.85 -14.67
C ILE A 606 -18.81 -2.83 -15.07
N MET A 607 -18.36 -2.85 -16.33
CA MET A 607 -17.35 -1.92 -16.85
C MET A 607 -17.82 -0.47 -16.71
N SER A 608 -18.99 -0.15 -17.21
CA SER A 608 -19.56 1.21 -17.16
C SER A 608 -19.69 1.72 -15.71
N ARG A 609 -20.11 0.85 -14.79
CA ARG A 609 -20.18 1.19 -13.35
C ARG A 609 -18.82 1.38 -12.69
N LEU A 610 -17.81 0.58 -13.04
CA LEU A 610 -16.43 0.75 -12.56
C LEU A 610 -15.84 2.07 -13.05
N VAL A 611 -16.10 2.44 -14.30
CA VAL A 611 -15.70 3.74 -14.88
C VAL A 611 -16.40 4.88 -14.15
N ALA A 612 -17.69 4.77 -13.87
CA ALA A 612 -18.42 5.77 -13.09
C ALA A 612 -17.85 5.93 -11.67
N MET A 613 -17.47 4.84 -11.00
CA MET A 613 -16.79 4.90 -9.70
C MET A 613 -15.44 5.60 -9.79
N PHE A 614 -14.65 5.31 -10.82
CA PHE A 614 -13.38 5.97 -11.04
C PHE A 614 -13.54 7.48 -11.25
N LEU A 615 -14.48 7.91 -12.11
CA LEU A 615 -14.77 9.31 -12.34
C LEU A 615 -15.26 10.02 -11.06
N ARG A 616 -16.11 9.35 -10.28
CA ARG A 616 -16.52 9.87 -8.97
C ARG A 616 -15.32 10.07 -8.02
N ALA A 617 -14.40 9.12 -7.98
CA ALA A 617 -13.19 9.21 -7.14
C ALA A 617 -12.26 10.36 -7.57
N ILE A 618 -12.24 10.70 -8.86
CA ILE A 618 -11.49 11.83 -9.40
C ILE A 618 -12.17 13.17 -9.09
N PHE A 619 -13.45 13.32 -9.50
CA PHE A 619 -14.15 14.61 -9.49
C PHE A 619 -14.81 14.95 -8.16
N LYS A 620 -15.19 13.94 -7.37
CA LYS A 620 -15.81 14.09 -6.04
C LYS A 620 -15.08 13.24 -5.00
N PRO A 621 -13.78 13.51 -4.74
CA PRO A 621 -13.01 12.73 -3.77
C PRO A 621 -13.58 12.91 -2.35
N ASN A 622 -13.65 11.81 -1.60
CA ASN A 622 -14.04 11.86 -0.21
C ASN A 622 -12.85 12.30 0.67
N PHE A 623 -12.99 13.43 1.36
CA PHE A 623 -11.99 13.96 2.28
C PHE A 623 -12.33 13.70 3.75
N ALA A 624 -13.37 12.92 4.07
CA ALA A 624 -13.85 12.73 5.44
C ALA A 624 -12.73 12.26 6.38
N ILE A 625 -11.95 11.25 6.00
CA ILE A 625 -10.82 10.74 6.80
C ILE A 625 -9.83 11.86 7.14
N SER A 626 -9.37 12.62 6.13
CA SER A 626 -8.36 13.65 6.35
C SER A 626 -8.91 14.87 7.09
N ARG A 627 -10.19 15.21 6.88
CA ARG A 627 -10.87 16.30 7.60
C ARG A 627 -11.12 15.91 9.05
N ALA A 628 -11.61 14.71 9.33
CA ALA A 628 -11.79 14.19 10.69
C ALA A 628 -10.46 14.23 11.45
N ALA A 629 -9.39 13.68 10.87
CA ALA A 629 -8.08 13.64 11.49
C ALA A 629 -7.48 15.03 11.75
N THR A 630 -7.65 15.98 10.81
CA THR A 630 -7.14 17.34 10.97
C THR A 630 -7.91 18.11 12.06
N ASN A 631 -9.25 18.03 12.03
CA ASN A 631 -10.09 18.69 13.01
C ASN A 631 -9.92 18.08 14.41
N TRP A 632 -9.73 16.77 14.50
CA TRP A 632 -9.39 16.11 15.77
C TRP A 632 -8.11 16.70 16.37
N LEU A 633 -7.05 16.87 15.58
CA LEU A 633 -5.79 17.49 16.08
C LEU A 633 -6.00 18.93 16.53
N ILE A 634 -6.85 19.73 15.87
CA ILE A 634 -7.13 21.11 16.26
C ILE A 634 -7.95 21.14 17.55
N HIS A 635 -8.97 20.28 17.69
CA HIS A 635 -9.73 20.17 18.92
C HIS A 635 -8.86 19.68 20.09
N MET A 636 -7.96 18.72 19.85
CA MET A 636 -7.02 18.22 20.85
C MET A 636 -6.05 19.32 21.29
N ASP A 637 -5.51 20.10 20.37
CA ASP A 637 -4.66 21.23 20.68
C ASP A 637 -5.35 22.26 21.58
N LYS A 638 -6.58 22.61 21.25
CA LYS A 638 -7.41 23.51 22.06
C LYS A 638 -7.75 22.92 23.43
N TYR A 639 -8.10 21.62 23.47
CA TYR A 639 -8.37 20.89 24.72
C TYR A 639 -7.18 20.92 25.67
N LEU A 640 -5.98 20.63 25.17
CA LEU A 640 -4.74 20.64 25.94
C LEU A 640 -4.28 22.06 26.34
N SER A 641 -4.70 23.09 25.62
CA SER A 641 -4.40 24.49 25.91
C SER A 641 -5.42 25.15 26.85
N THR A 642 -6.58 24.52 27.09
CA THR A 642 -7.67 25.04 27.91
C THR A 642 -7.36 24.81 29.40
N SER A 643 -7.48 25.85 30.24
CA SER A 643 -7.34 25.73 31.70
C SER A 643 -8.32 24.69 32.27
N PHE A 644 -7.87 23.98 33.32
CA PHE A 644 -8.69 23.01 34.04
C PHE A 644 -9.95 23.63 34.65
N ASP A 645 -9.92 24.94 34.99
CA ASP A 645 -11.05 25.66 35.55
C ASP A 645 -12.19 25.90 34.53
N ASN A 646 -11.87 25.87 33.23
CA ASN A 646 -12.88 26.02 32.17
C ASN A 646 -13.51 24.67 31.80
N VAL A 647 -14.27 24.10 32.72
CA VAL A 647 -14.86 22.79 32.61
C VAL A 647 -15.78 22.67 31.37
N ARG A 648 -16.61 23.69 31.10
CA ARG A 648 -17.54 23.66 29.95
C ARG A 648 -16.83 23.55 28.60
N GLU A 649 -15.75 24.32 28.40
CA GLU A 649 -14.98 24.27 27.14
C GLU A 649 -14.26 22.93 27.02
N ARG A 650 -13.70 22.41 28.11
CA ARG A 650 -13.04 21.10 28.09
C ARG A 650 -14.02 19.98 27.74
N GLU A 651 -15.20 19.92 28.36
CA GLU A 651 -16.25 18.95 28.05
C GLU A 651 -16.70 19.05 26.59
N PHE A 652 -16.92 20.28 26.09
CA PHE A 652 -17.27 20.48 24.69
C PHE A 652 -16.21 19.93 23.76
N ARG A 653 -14.91 20.22 24.01
CA ARG A 653 -13.80 19.72 23.18
C ARG A 653 -13.67 18.21 23.25
N GLN A 654 -13.84 17.62 24.43
CA GLN A 654 -13.79 16.17 24.62
C GLN A 654 -14.90 15.47 23.83
N ASN A 655 -16.14 15.99 23.86
CA ASN A 655 -17.23 15.46 23.05
C ASN A 655 -16.92 15.56 21.54
N CYS A 656 -16.37 16.69 21.07
CA CYS A 656 -15.97 16.82 19.68
C CYS A 656 -14.87 15.79 19.27
N LEU A 657 -13.92 15.53 20.17
CA LEU A 657 -12.84 14.55 19.95
C LEU A 657 -13.40 13.14 19.79
N LEU A 658 -14.33 12.72 20.66
CA LEU A 658 -14.96 11.41 20.61
C LEU A 658 -15.79 11.23 19.33
N GLU A 659 -16.58 12.25 18.97
CA GLU A 659 -17.38 12.22 17.72
C GLU A 659 -16.50 12.19 16.48
N LEU A 660 -15.40 12.95 16.44
CA LEU A 660 -14.46 12.93 15.32
C LEU A 660 -13.71 11.59 15.22
N ALA A 661 -13.45 10.92 16.34
CA ALA A 661 -12.90 9.56 16.35
C ALA A 661 -13.90 8.56 15.76
N ASP A 662 -15.19 8.64 16.16
CA ASP A 662 -16.26 7.82 15.59
C ASP A 662 -16.37 8.01 14.07
N LEU A 663 -16.43 9.26 13.61
CA LEU A 663 -16.50 9.59 12.18
C LEU A 663 -15.25 9.15 11.42
N TYR A 664 -14.08 9.22 12.05
CA TYR A 664 -12.83 8.75 11.45
C TYR A 664 -12.85 7.25 11.21
N TYR A 665 -13.24 6.43 12.22
CA TYR A 665 -13.32 4.98 12.08
C TYR A 665 -14.40 4.56 11.09
N LEU A 666 -15.56 5.21 11.09
CA LEU A 666 -16.60 5.00 10.09
C LEU A 666 -16.09 5.31 8.67
N ALA A 667 -15.36 6.41 8.50
CA ALA A 667 -14.81 6.82 7.20
C ALA A 667 -13.72 5.88 6.67
N LEU A 668 -13.00 5.15 7.53
CA LEU A 668 -12.03 4.13 7.09
C LEU A 668 -12.70 2.97 6.34
N ASP A 669 -13.91 2.60 6.75
CA ASP A 669 -14.67 1.51 6.12
C ASP A 669 -15.64 1.98 5.04
N ALA A 670 -15.90 3.27 4.95
CA ALA A 670 -16.82 3.88 3.98
C ALA A 670 -16.52 3.50 2.51
N ASP A 671 -15.25 3.36 2.17
CA ASP A 671 -14.82 2.91 0.84
C ASP A 671 -15.20 1.45 0.52
N LYS A 672 -15.43 0.62 1.54
CA LYS A 672 -15.85 -0.78 1.40
C LYS A 672 -17.37 -0.91 1.39
N THR A 673 -18.05 -0.08 2.19
CA THR A 673 -19.52 -0.08 2.35
C THR A 673 -20.22 0.79 1.31
N GLY A 674 -19.51 1.77 0.73
CA GLY A 674 -20.10 2.79 -0.15
C GLY A 674 -20.85 3.90 0.60
N GLU A 675 -20.76 3.93 1.92
CA GLU A 675 -21.39 4.92 2.79
C GLU A 675 -20.78 6.31 2.62
N MET A 676 -21.59 7.35 2.68
CA MET A 676 -21.14 8.74 2.60
C MET A 676 -21.02 9.31 4.01
N VAL A 677 -19.79 9.49 4.47
CA VAL A 677 -19.52 10.12 5.78
C VAL A 677 -19.43 11.63 5.61
N THR A 678 -20.29 12.35 6.30
CA THR A 678 -20.30 13.83 6.39
C THR A 678 -19.87 14.26 7.79
N ILE A 679 -19.18 15.38 7.88
CA ILE A 679 -18.75 15.98 9.15
C ILE A 679 -19.56 17.25 9.36
N GLU A 680 -20.25 17.34 10.48
CA GLU A 680 -21.03 18.50 10.85
C GLU A 680 -20.16 19.76 11.03
N ASP A 681 -20.72 20.92 10.67
CA ASP A 681 -19.97 22.21 10.71
C ASP A 681 -19.45 22.57 12.10
N ARG A 682 -20.16 22.19 13.18
CA ARG A 682 -19.70 22.42 14.56
C ARG A 682 -18.40 21.70 14.93
N LEU A 683 -18.08 20.61 14.23
CA LEU A 683 -16.85 19.84 14.39
C LEU A 683 -15.69 20.39 13.54
N LEU A 684 -15.97 21.35 12.65
CA LEU A 684 -14.98 21.90 11.74
C LEU A 684 -14.31 23.14 12.36
N CYS A 685 -13.01 23.03 12.57
CA CYS A 685 -12.13 24.09 13.05
C CYS A 685 -11.01 24.45 12.07
N ASP A 686 -11.03 23.86 10.87
CA ASP A 686 -9.93 23.93 9.90
C ASP A 686 -9.75 25.30 9.21
N LYS A 687 -10.66 26.25 9.48
CA LYS A 687 -10.51 27.65 9.03
C LYS A 687 -9.40 28.37 9.79
N ILE A 688 -9.23 28.09 11.09
CA ILE A 688 -8.19 28.71 11.95
C ILE A 688 -7.32 27.57 12.51
N LYS A 689 -6.06 27.50 12.10
CA LYS A 689 -5.14 26.42 12.42
C LYS A 689 -4.08 26.84 13.43
N PRO A 690 -3.60 25.93 14.31
CA PRO A 690 -2.42 26.22 15.11
C PRO A 690 -1.17 26.33 14.22
N HIS A 691 -0.24 27.18 14.60
CA HIS A 691 0.97 27.50 13.83
C HIS A 691 1.77 26.25 13.41
N PHE A 692 1.82 25.23 14.23
CA PHE A 692 2.55 23.98 13.93
C PHE A 692 1.87 23.08 12.87
N LEU A 693 0.63 23.37 12.47
CA LEU A 693 -0.07 22.68 11.37
C LEU A 693 0.03 23.42 10.04
N VAL A 694 0.49 24.66 10.06
CA VAL A 694 0.67 25.43 8.83
C VAL A 694 1.96 24.98 8.16
N GLU A 695 1.87 24.40 6.97
CA GLU A 695 3.06 24.03 6.22
C GLU A 695 3.82 25.29 5.79
N GLU A 696 5.10 25.38 6.12
CA GLU A 696 6.04 26.34 5.52
C GLU A 696 6.29 26.02 4.04
N ASN A 697 5.20 25.92 3.27
CA ASN A 697 5.26 25.63 1.86
C ASN A 697 5.21 26.91 1.05
N SER A 698 6.25 27.72 1.09
CA SER A 698 6.52 28.54 -0.09
C SER A 698 7.88 29.20 -0.06
N ASN A 699 8.73 28.81 -0.98
CA ASN A 699 9.77 29.68 -1.53
C ASN A 699 9.17 30.86 -2.35
N ASN A 700 7.88 31.19 -2.18
CA ASN A 700 7.23 32.33 -2.81
C ASN A 700 6.97 33.42 -1.78
N PRO A 701 7.80 34.47 -1.74
CA PRO A 701 7.68 35.56 -0.76
C PRO A 701 6.32 36.28 -0.81
N ASN A 702 5.63 36.28 -1.94
CA ASN A 702 4.32 36.91 -2.08
C ASN A 702 3.19 36.09 -1.44
N ARG A 703 3.31 34.77 -1.33
CA ARG A 703 2.35 33.92 -0.59
C ARG A 703 2.56 33.97 0.93
N ARG A 704 3.78 34.21 1.40
CA ARG A 704 4.07 34.40 2.84
C ARG A 704 3.31 35.60 3.41
N LYS A 705 3.16 36.67 2.63
CA LYS A 705 2.49 37.91 3.09
C LYS A 705 0.95 37.80 3.11
N ILE A 706 0.34 36.95 2.28
CA ILE A 706 -1.13 36.83 2.18
C ILE A 706 -1.70 35.80 3.17
N GLN A 707 -0.90 34.82 3.62
CA GLN A 707 -1.33 33.80 4.57
C GLN A 707 -1.02 34.10 6.05
N GLN A 708 -0.36 35.20 6.36
CA GLN A 708 0.17 35.46 7.69
C GLN A 708 -0.78 36.21 8.63
N GLN A 709 -1.92 36.70 8.23
CA GLN A 709 -2.63 37.64 9.13
C GLN A 709 -3.94 37.17 9.77
N ASP A 710 -4.74 36.25 9.17
CA ASP A 710 -6.12 36.05 9.70
C ASP A 710 -6.53 34.63 10.11
N ASN A 711 -5.73 33.58 9.84
CA ASN A 711 -6.19 32.20 10.04
C ASN A 711 -5.23 31.28 10.80
N VAL A 712 -4.29 31.83 11.59
CA VAL A 712 -3.31 31.05 12.36
C VAL A 712 -3.25 31.55 13.79
N TYR A 713 -3.34 30.66 14.78
CA TYR A 713 -3.10 30.99 16.17
C TYR A 713 -1.84 30.32 16.70
N ARG A 714 -1.22 30.95 17.70
CA ARG A 714 -0.06 30.39 18.41
C ARG A 714 -0.54 29.45 19.50
N SER A 715 -0.24 28.17 19.35
CA SER A 715 -0.60 27.15 20.32
C SER A 715 0.32 27.20 21.54
N THR A 716 -0.28 27.01 22.72
CA THR A 716 0.41 26.85 24.01
C THR A 716 0.47 25.40 24.47
N SER A 717 -0.16 24.48 23.73
CA SER A 717 -0.13 23.02 24.02
C SER A 717 1.28 22.46 23.88
N ILE A 718 1.43 21.20 24.29
CA ILE A 718 2.67 20.44 24.07
C ILE A 718 3.10 20.42 22.59
N PHE A 719 2.17 20.42 21.64
CA PHE A 719 2.49 20.41 20.20
C PHE A 719 3.13 21.72 19.77
N GLY A 720 2.60 22.85 20.27
CA GLY A 720 3.18 24.18 20.06
C GLY A 720 4.53 24.32 20.73
N LYS A 721 4.69 23.82 21.96
CA LYS A 721 5.95 23.81 22.70
C LYS A 721 7.04 23.01 21.98
N ILE A 722 6.73 21.79 21.52
CA ILE A 722 7.65 20.96 20.75
C ILE A 722 8.06 21.66 19.45
N TYR A 723 7.09 22.23 18.72
CA TYR A 723 7.37 22.95 17.47
C TYR A 723 8.32 24.12 17.71
N ASN A 724 8.05 24.98 18.72
CA ASN A 724 8.87 26.13 19.04
C ASN A 724 10.28 25.70 19.46
N LEU A 725 10.39 24.73 20.38
CA LEU A 725 11.68 24.21 20.87
C LEU A 725 12.57 23.70 19.71
N VAL A 726 12.00 23.00 18.75
CA VAL A 726 12.79 22.47 17.61
C VAL A 726 13.09 23.57 16.59
N THR A 727 12.21 24.57 16.41
CA THR A 727 12.40 25.61 15.39
C THR A 727 13.34 26.73 15.86
N GLU A 728 13.56 26.90 17.16
CA GLU A 728 14.59 27.77 17.72
C GLU A 728 16.00 27.28 17.35
N ASP A 729 16.20 25.97 17.15
CA ASP A 729 17.47 25.35 16.77
C ASP A 729 17.63 25.14 15.22
N LEU A 730 16.65 25.51 14.39
CA LEU A 730 16.68 25.37 12.93
C LEU A 730 17.27 26.58 12.21
#